data_774a36b5cef23dcb468add2023568e4a
#
_entry.id   774a36b5cef23dcb468add2023568e4a
#
_cell.length_a   1.000
_cell.length_b   1.000
_cell.length_c   1.000
_cell.angle_alpha   90.00
_cell.angle_beta   90.00
_cell.angle_gamma   90.00
#
_symmetry.space_group_name_H-M   'P 1'
#
loop_
_entity.id
_entity.type
_entity.pdbx_description
1 polymer ?
#
loop_
_entity_poly.entity_id
_entity_poly.type
_entity_poly.pdbx_seq_one_letter_code
_entity_poly.pdbx_strand_id
1 'polypeptide(L)'
;MEQTILQRPEILAPAGNADMLRAAVFAGADAVYLGLDGYNARRSAGNFDPDALREAVCFCHARGVAVHVTLNTLVYAAELGGLADAVRAVAAAGADAVIVDDLATAQLVRSIAPGLRLHGSTQMSIHTAEGAKMLAKLGYSRAILARELSLAEIEAVVKASPIECEVFVHGAMCMSMSGQCMMSAFLGGRSGNRGACAGPCRLPFDATNGLRPGQPGKACHLSLKDMDLVPHMAQLKAAGVASIKIEGRLRTPEYAAAAVTACRAARAGQPYDEALLRDIFSRSGFSDAYLVGRNDGTMFGVRTEADAAATRAATPKARELFRRELERIPVHFCVSGGVEDGGIKLTAFDDSGSRVNVYSADEPQPAQKDPAPGIERALGKTGGTPFTCAGVEFVCGEGGPGFLPGSAWNEMRREALDKLLQKRSEPAPLATKEITLPEYAEHEVGMIPQLAARFETAAQLPGAEYLAKLRYLILPIREADAVPQPLRCKTLLELPRAAFGTVEPDTMRRLAALEGSGFAGVVANNLAQFGYASPLPVFGGLGLNVTNPMSAAEYVCLGARGLLVQPETALTAMRAVAPRQKDGTPVPTAALCYGHLPLMLTRACPLRNVRTSCAGCTHKGKLRDRKGRDFPVRCSAPGSAGMRTVFNPVPLYMGDRLTEMPVDLAVAAFTLEPADRVEEVLTHLFHQQPFDGEFTRGLYYTNN
;
A
#
# COMPACT_ATOMS: atom_id res chain seq x y z
N MET A 1 -5.75 16.94 -22.56
CA MET A 1 -4.96 15.69 -22.69
C MET A 1 -5.97 14.56 -22.66
N GLU A 2 -6.24 13.96 -23.81
CA GLU A 2 -7.07 12.75 -23.90
C GLU A 2 -6.42 11.65 -23.06
N GLN A 3 -7.13 11.17 -22.04
CA GLN A 3 -6.78 9.95 -21.35
C GLN A 3 -6.82 8.82 -22.38
N THR A 4 -5.65 8.38 -22.82
CA THR A 4 -5.53 7.11 -23.54
C THR A 4 -6.04 6.06 -22.56
N ILE A 5 -7.29 5.64 -22.72
CA ILE A 5 -7.88 4.54 -21.95
C ILE A 5 -6.95 3.34 -22.17
N LEU A 6 -6.22 2.97 -21.15
CA LEU A 6 -5.44 1.74 -21.16
C LEU A 6 -6.40 0.59 -21.43
N GLN A 7 -6.43 0.09 -22.68
CA GLN A 7 -7.33 -0.99 -23.10
C GLN A 7 -7.09 -2.29 -22.32
N ARG A 8 -6.00 -2.34 -21.53
CA ARG A 8 -5.52 -3.55 -20.84
C ARG A 8 -4.86 -3.22 -19.51
N PRO A 9 -5.50 -3.50 -18.35
CA PRO A 9 -4.88 -3.28 -17.04
C PRO A 9 -3.54 -4.02 -16.90
N GLU A 10 -2.53 -3.36 -16.36
CA GLU A 10 -1.24 -3.97 -15.99
C GLU A 10 -1.43 -5.04 -14.93
N ILE A 11 -0.80 -6.20 -15.06
CA ILE A 11 -0.74 -7.23 -14.02
C ILE A 11 0.53 -7.01 -13.20
N LEU A 12 0.37 -6.52 -11.98
CA LEU A 12 1.45 -6.28 -11.03
C LEU A 12 1.58 -7.44 -10.04
N ALA A 13 2.64 -8.23 -10.19
CA ALA A 13 2.87 -9.45 -9.42
C ALA A 13 3.84 -9.24 -8.24
N PRO A 14 3.68 -9.97 -7.12
CA PRO A 14 4.61 -9.92 -6.01
C PRO A 14 5.91 -10.66 -6.34
N ALA A 15 7.05 -10.09 -5.90
CA ALA A 15 8.36 -10.74 -5.90
C ALA A 15 8.99 -10.60 -4.50
N GLY A 16 8.90 -11.66 -3.69
CA GLY A 16 9.49 -11.70 -2.35
C GLY A 16 10.95 -12.17 -2.34
N ASN A 17 11.40 -12.78 -3.43
CA ASN A 17 12.77 -13.23 -3.69
C ASN A 17 12.95 -13.49 -5.19
N ALA A 18 14.16 -13.86 -5.61
CA ALA A 18 14.50 -14.09 -7.01
C ALA A 18 13.70 -15.23 -7.66
N ASP A 19 13.41 -16.32 -6.94
CA ASP A 19 12.63 -17.44 -7.48
C ASP A 19 11.18 -17.03 -7.77
N MET A 20 10.57 -16.26 -6.85
CA MET A 20 9.22 -15.74 -7.04
C MET A 20 9.17 -14.72 -8.17
N LEU A 21 10.18 -13.84 -8.29
CA LEU A 21 10.34 -12.91 -9.39
C LEU A 21 10.36 -13.65 -10.73
N ARG A 22 11.22 -14.66 -10.86
CA ARG A 22 11.32 -15.49 -12.06
C ARG A 22 9.98 -16.15 -12.40
N ALA A 23 9.31 -16.74 -11.41
CA ALA A 23 8.02 -17.40 -11.60
C ALA A 23 6.94 -16.43 -12.09
N ALA A 24 6.85 -15.22 -11.51
CA ALA A 24 5.90 -14.19 -11.92
C ALA A 24 6.15 -13.72 -13.36
N VAL A 25 7.41 -13.46 -13.73
CA VAL A 25 7.81 -13.04 -15.07
C VAL A 25 7.51 -14.12 -16.10
N PHE A 26 7.87 -15.38 -15.81
CA PHE A 26 7.64 -16.52 -16.74
C PHE A 26 6.16 -16.83 -16.91
N ALA A 27 5.34 -16.63 -15.90
CA ALA A 27 3.88 -16.74 -15.98
C ALA A 27 3.21 -15.59 -16.75
N GLY A 28 3.92 -14.48 -17.01
CA GLY A 28 3.46 -13.36 -17.83
C GLY A 28 2.95 -12.15 -17.08
N ALA A 29 3.53 -11.81 -15.93
CA ALA A 29 3.32 -10.53 -15.28
C ALA A 29 3.80 -9.37 -16.19
N ASP A 30 3.10 -8.24 -16.19
CA ASP A 30 3.51 -7.04 -16.92
C ASP A 30 4.47 -6.18 -16.07
N ALA A 31 4.31 -6.26 -14.75
CA ALA A 31 5.20 -5.63 -13.78
C ALA A 31 5.35 -6.51 -12.53
N VAL A 32 6.45 -6.33 -11.82
CA VAL A 32 6.67 -6.95 -10.50
C VAL A 32 6.90 -5.88 -9.45
N TYR A 33 6.47 -6.14 -8.21
CA TYR A 33 6.85 -5.28 -7.08
C TYR A 33 7.63 -6.08 -6.04
N LEU A 34 8.73 -5.48 -5.60
CA LEU A 34 9.67 -6.07 -4.68
C LEU A 34 10.08 -5.07 -3.58
N GLY A 35 10.70 -5.55 -2.53
CA GLY A 35 11.18 -4.73 -1.42
C GLY A 35 12.69 -4.59 -1.42
N LEU A 36 13.18 -3.36 -1.25
CA LEU A 36 14.56 -3.14 -0.85
C LEU A 36 14.68 -3.41 0.66
N ASP A 37 15.83 -3.90 1.10
CA ASP A 37 16.07 -4.12 2.52
C ASP A 37 15.89 -2.84 3.33
N GLY A 38 15.21 -2.96 4.48
CA GLY A 38 15.02 -1.88 5.47
C GLY A 38 13.65 -1.18 5.40
N TYR A 39 13.26 -0.60 4.28
CA TYR A 39 12.16 0.38 4.20
C TYR A 39 10.86 -0.14 3.56
N ASN A 40 10.52 -1.42 3.74
CA ASN A 40 9.35 -1.99 3.11
C ASN A 40 8.38 -2.69 4.08
N ALA A 41 7.09 -2.73 3.72
CA ALA A 41 6.00 -3.28 4.53
C ALA A 41 6.05 -4.81 4.74
N ARG A 42 7.04 -5.51 4.22
CA ARG A 42 7.28 -6.95 4.37
C ARG A 42 8.76 -7.21 4.69
N ARG A 43 9.24 -6.67 5.82
CA ARG A 43 10.65 -6.81 6.26
C ARG A 43 11.12 -8.26 6.39
N SER A 44 10.21 -9.20 6.63
CA SER A 44 10.50 -10.64 6.75
C SER A 44 10.49 -11.40 5.42
N ALA A 45 10.24 -10.76 4.28
CA ALA A 45 10.47 -11.36 2.96
C ALA A 45 11.99 -11.47 2.68
N GLY A 46 12.37 -12.22 1.65
CA GLY A 46 13.77 -12.33 1.25
C GLY A 46 14.40 -11.02 0.81
N ASN A 47 13.57 -10.06 0.35
CA ASN A 47 13.93 -8.73 -0.11
C ASN A 47 15.18 -8.72 -1.04
N PHE A 48 15.61 -7.55 -1.46
CA PHE A 48 16.72 -7.38 -2.39
C PHE A 48 17.69 -6.35 -1.81
N ASP A 49 18.98 -6.66 -1.80
CA ASP A 49 20.01 -5.66 -1.62
C ASP A 49 20.20 -4.86 -2.93
N PRO A 50 21.02 -3.81 -2.96
CA PRO A 50 21.21 -2.99 -4.16
C PRO A 50 21.72 -3.74 -5.38
N ASP A 51 22.59 -4.74 -5.22
CA ASP A 51 23.13 -5.54 -6.32
C ASP A 51 22.08 -6.51 -6.86
N ALA A 52 21.39 -7.24 -5.99
CA ALA A 52 20.27 -8.10 -6.36
C ALA A 52 19.12 -7.31 -7.00
N LEU A 53 18.89 -6.07 -6.56
CA LEU A 53 17.91 -5.18 -7.18
C LEU A 53 18.31 -4.86 -8.64
N ARG A 54 19.56 -4.49 -8.88
CA ARG A 54 20.06 -4.23 -10.24
C ARG A 54 19.91 -5.44 -11.15
N GLU A 55 20.28 -6.64 -10.66
CA GLU A 55 20.11 -7.89 -11.41
C GLU A 55 18.63 -8.16 -11.72
N ALA A 56 17.74 -7.94 -10.73
CA ALA A 56 16.30 -8.11 -10.89
C ALA A 56 15.73 -7.15 -11.95
N VAL A 57 16.15 -5.88 -11.96
CA VAL A 57 15.74 -4.88 -12.96
C VAL A 57 16.22 -5.30 -14.34
N CYS A 58 17.49 -5.63 -14.50
CA CYS A 58 18.04 -6.10 -15.77
C CYS A 58 17.31 -7.34 -16.31
N PHE A 59 17.04 -8.32 -15.43
CA PHE A 59 16.29 -9.54 -15.79
C PHE A 59 14.88 -9.22 -16.27
N CYS A 60 14.16 -8.34 -15.56
CA CYS A 60 12.81 -7.94 -15.89
C CYS A 60 12.74 -7.11 -17.18
N HIS A 61 13.60 -6.10 -17.32
CA HIS A 61 13.63 -5.22 -18.49
C HIS A 61 13.97 -5.97 -19.76
N ALA A 62 14.92 -6.93 -19.69
CA ALA A 62 15.22 -7.83 -20.80
C ALA A 62 13.97 -8.54 -21.33
N ARG A 63 12.95 -8.73 -20.48
CA ARG A 63 11.69 -9.43 -20.77
C ARG A 63 10.48 -8.50 -20.93
N GLY A 64 10.71 -7.19 -20.97
CA GLY A 64 9.65 -6.19 -21.09
C GLY A 64 8.73 -6.14 -19.87
N VAL A 65 9.27 -6.40 -18.67
CA VAL A 65 8.55 -6.37 -17.39
C VAL A 65 9.06 -5.20 -16.56
N ALA A 66 8.15 -4.34 -16.08
CA ALA A 66 8.50 -3.22 -15.22
C ALA A 66 8.78 -3.66 -13.78
N VAL A 67 9.59 -2.87 -13.05
CA VAL A 67 9.95 -3.13 -11.65
C VAL A 67 9.55 -1.97 -10.77
N HIS A 68 8.66 -2.22 -9.79
CA HIS A 68 8.23 -1.25 -8.80
C HIS A 68 8.84 -1.59 -7.44
N VAL A 69 9.65 -0.71 -6.88
CA VAL A 69 10.32 -0.93 -5.59
C VAL A 69 9.47 -0.38 -4.46
N THR A 70 9.26 -1.15 -3.41
CA THR A 70 8.52 -0.67 -2.23
C THR A 70 9.45 0.00 -1.23
N LEU A 71 9.21 1.29 -0.97
CA LEU A 71 9.74 2.09 0.12
C LEU A 71 8.54 2.62 0.94
N ASN A 72 7.72 1.70 1.44
CA ASN A 72 6.37 1.97 1.91
C ASN A 72 6.16 1.64 3.39
N THR A 73 7.06 2.14 4.21
CA THR A 73 6.94 2.15 5.67
C THR A 73 7.08 3.57 6.20
N LEU A 74 6.52 3.83 7.37
CA LEU A 74 6.84 5.03 8.12
C LEU A 74 8.32 5.04 8.53
N VAL A 75 8.93 6.22 8.53
CA VAL A 75 10.34 6.41 8.89
C VAL A 75 10.49 7.40 10.04
N TYR A 76 11.57 7.27 10.79
CA TYR A 76 11.95 8.23 11.83
C TYR A 76 13.04 9.19 11.34
N ALA A 77 13.25 10.29 12.02
CA ALA A 77 14.25 11.30 11.64
C ALA A 77 15.65 10.70 11.44
N ALA A 78 16.08 9.80 12.32
CA ALA A 78 17.39 9.15 12.26
C ALA A 78 17.57 8.24 11.04
N GLU A 79 16.48 7.85 10.35
CA GLU A 79 16.51 6.97 9.19
C GLU A 79 16.54 7.72 7.85
N LEU A 80 16.37 9.05 7.85
CA LEU A 80 16.25 9.85 6.63
C LEU A 80 17.51 9.78 5.74
N GLY A 81 18.71 9.72 6.36
CA GLY A 81 19.96 9.54 5.64
C GLY A 81 20.02 8.22 4.86
N GLY A 82 19.80 7.11 5.55
CA GLY A 82 19.75 5.79 4.91
C GLY A 82 18.62 5.63 3.89
N LEU A 83 17.49 6.33 4.10
CA LEU A 83 16.41 6.37 3.11
C LEU A 83 16.82 7.12 1.84
N ALA A 84 17.57 8.21 1.96
CA ALA A 84 18.12 8.93 0.81
C ALA A 84 19.07 8.04 0.00
N ASP A 85 19.91 7.24 0.66
CA ASP A 85 20.79 6.26 0.01
C ASP A 85 19.98 5.14 -0.69
N ALA A 86 18.89 4.68 -0.04
CA ALA A 86 17.98 3.72 -0.67
C ALA A 86 17.34 4.28 -1.95
N VAL A 87 16.92 5.54 -1.96
CA VAL A 87 16.39 6.20 -3.18
C VAL A 87 17.46 6.26 -4.29
N ARG A 88 18.73 6.59 -3.94
CA ARG A 88 19.84 6.58 -4.91
C ARG A 88 20.07 5.18 -5.48
N ALA A 89 20.06 4.14 -4.64
CA ALA A 89 20.24 2.76 -5.07
C ALA A 89 19.13 2.32 -6.03
N VAL A 90 17.87 2.68 -5.75
CA VAL A 90 16.71 2.38 -6.62
C VAL A 90 16.85 3.07 -7.98
N ALA A 91 17.26 4.33 -7.99
CA ALA A 91 17.49 5.09 -9.23
C ALA A 91 18.66 4.53 -10.03
N ALA A 92 19.78 4.17 -9.37
CA ALA A 92 20.95 3.56 -10.00
C ALA A 92 20.66 2.19 -10.60
N ALA A 93 19.74 1.41 -10.00
CA ALA A 93 19.27 0.16 -10.57
C ALA A 93 18.38 0.35 -11.81
N GLY A 94 17.83 1.55 -12.03
CA GLY A 94 16.94 1.84 -13.16
C GLY A 94 15.50 1.33 -12.95
N ALA A 95 15.02 1.25 -11.71
CA ALA A 95 13.64 0.84 -11.42
C ALA A 95 12.63 1.81 -12.04
N ASP A 96 11.45 1.31 -12.43
CA ASP A 96 10.42 2.09 -13.14
C ASP A 96 9.59 2.96 -12.21
N ALA A 97 9.38 2.53 -10.97
CA ALA A 97 8.61 3.28 -9.98
C ALA A 97 8.98 2.88 -8.55
N VAL A 98 8.63 3.76 -7.60
CA VAL A 98 8.62 3.44 -6.16
C VAL A 98 7.21 3.54 -5.59
N ILE A 99 6.87 2.58 -4.72
CA ILE A 99 5.62 2.55 -3.98
C ILE A 99 5.89 3.11 -2.59
N VAL A 100 5.26 4.23 -2.25
CA VAL A 100 5.62 5.08 -1.12
C VAL A 100 4.40 5.29 -0.20
N ASP A 101 4.64 5.29 1.11
CA ASP A 101 3.65 5.59 2.16
C ASP A 101 3.93 6.95 2.83
N ASP A 102 5.16 7.16 3.28
CA ASP A 102 5.59 8.35 4.02
C ASP A 102 5.88 9.53 3.09
N LEU A 103 5.35 10.72 3.40
CA LEU A 103 5.59 11.93 2.59
C LEU A 103 7.06 12.35 2.56
N ALA A 104 7.86 12.01 3.59
CA ALA A 104 9.30 12.21 3.56
C ALA A 104 9.98 11.42 2.44
N THR A 105 9.55 10.15 2.26
CA THR A 105 10.06 9.32 1.16
C THR A 105 9.72 9.94 -0.19
N ALA A 106 8.49 10.43 -0.37
CA ALA A 106 8.08 11.10 -1.60
C ALA A 106 8.90 12.36 -1.88
N GLN A 107 9.16 13.17 -0.86
CA GLN A 107 9.98 14.37 -0.97
C GLN A 107 11.42 14.03 -1.37
N LEU A 108 12.03 13.01 -0.75
CA LEU A 108 13.37 12.55 -1.09
C LEU A 108 13.45 12.06 -2.53
N VAL A 109 12.47 11.27 -3.00
CA VAL A 109 12.42 10.82 -4.39
C VAL A 109 12.34 12.00 -5.36
N ARG A 110 11.47 12.96 -5.13
CA ARG A 110 11.35 14.16 -5.99
C ARG A 110 12.63 14.99 -6.02
N SER A 111 13.35 15.05 -4.90
CA SER A 111 14.59 15.83 -4.78
C SER A 111 15.80 15.13 -5.39
N ILE A 112 15.94 13.82 -5.15
CA ILE A 112 17.10 13.02 -5.54
C ILE A 112 16.97 12.48 -6.97
N ALA A 113 15.82 11.86 -7.28
CA ALA A 113 15.58 11.13 -8.52
C ALA A 113 14.23 11.54 -9.15
N PRO A 114 14.09 12.77 -9.68
CA PRO A 114 12.82 13.30 -10.18
C PRO A 114 12.25 12.52 -11.38
N GLY A 115 13.08 11.71 -12.06
CA GLY A 115 12.63 10.80 -13.13
C GLY A 115 11.99 9.51 -12.62
N LEU A 116 12.12 9.18 -11.33
CA LEU A 116 11.56 7.98 -10.74
C LEU A 116 10.07 8.20 -10.39
N ARG A 117 9.18 7.38 -10.97
CA ARG A 117 7.74 7.54 -10.78
C ARG A 117 7.32 7.20 -9.35
N LEU A 118 6.43 8.01 -8.77
CA LEU A 118 5.85 7.82 -7.44
C LEU A 118 4.48 7.14 -7.53
N HIS A 119 4.31 6.02 -6.85
CA HIS A 119 3.04 5.34 -6.67
C HIS A 119 2.64 5.41 -5.19
N GLY A 120 1.46 5.97 -4.90
CA GLY A 120 0.96 6.05 -3.53
C GLY A 120 0.56 4.67 -3.01
N SER A 121 1.20 4.23 -1.93
CA SER A 121 0.92 2.93 -1.30
C SER A 121 -0.52 2.83 -0.79
N THR A 122 -1.07 1.61 -0.75
CA THR A 122 -2.33 1.34 -0.05
C THR A 122 -2.28 1.74 1.44
N GLN A 123 -1.09 1.83 2.03
CA GLN A 123 -0.91 2.28 3.42
C GLN A 123 -1.24 3.77 3.63
N MET A 124 -1.27 4.58 2.56
CA MET A 124 -1.78 5.96 2.60
C MET A 124 -3.31 6.04 2.73
N SER A 125 -4.01 4.89 2.75
CA SER A 125 -5.47 4.78 2.92
C SER A 125 -6.27 5.60 1.90
N ILE A 126 -5.85 5.62 0.63
CA ILE A 126 -6.56 6.34 -0.44
C ILE A 126 -7.83 5.58 -0.81
N HIS A 127 -8.97 6.19 -0.53
CA HIS A 127 -10.29 5.59 -0.72
C HIS A 127 -11.33 6.55 -1.29
N THR A 128 -10.92 7.77 -1.67
CA THR A 128 -11.78 8.80 -2.25
C THR A 128 -11.11 9.48 -3.43
N ALA A 129 -11.89 10.12 -4.27
CA ALA A 129 -11.39 10.89 -5.41
C ALA A 129 -10.47 12.06 -4.97
N GLU A 130 -10.82 12.73 -3.88
CA GLU A 130 -9.98 13.82 -3.33
C GLU A 130 -8.61 13.30 -2.88
N GLY A 131 -8.54 12.08 -2.35
CA GLY A 131 -7.26 11.45 -2.02
C GLY A 131 -6.37 11.25 -3.25
N ALA A 132 -6.92 10.78 -4.36
CA ALA A 132 -6.19 10.64 -5.62
C ALA A 132 -5.75 12.00 -6.20
N LYS A 133 -6.60 13.03 -6.12
CA LYS A 133 -6.25 14.39 -6.52
C LYS A 133 -5.12 14.99 -5.67
N MET A 134 -5.13 14.73 -4.36
CA MET A 134 -4.05 15.17 -3.48
C MET A 134 -2.72 14.47 -3.79
N LEU A 135 -2.75 13.18 -4.10
CA LEU A 135 -1.54 12.48 -4.58
C LEU A 135 -1.01 13.10 -5.88
N ALA A 136 -1.89 13.40 -6.85
CA ALA A 136 -1.49 14.07 -8.08
C ALA A 136 -0.82 15.43 -7.81
N LYS A 137 -1.40 16.24 -6.91
CA LYS A 137 -0.83 17.53 -6.48
C LYS A 137 0.57 17.37 -5.84
N LEU A 138 0.82 16.24 -5.18
CA LEU A 138 2.11 15.87 -4.58
C LEU A 138 3.06 15.20 -5.58
N GLY A 139 2.71 15.11 -6.88
CA GLY A 139 3.58 14.57 -7.92
C GLY A 139 3.57 13.05 -8.05
N TYR A 140 2.60 12.36 -7.46
CA TYR A 140 2.42 10.92 -7.70
C TYR A 140 1.77 10.70 -9.07
N SER A 141 2.13 9.59 -9.71
CA SER A 141 1.58 9.16 -11.01
C SER A 141 0.52 8.06 -10.90
N ARG A 142 0.44 7.37 -9.72
CA ARG A 142 -0.51 6.28 -9.49
C ARG A 142 -0.95 6.25 -8.03
N ALA A 143 -2.24 5.95 -7.80
CA ALA A 143 -2.83 5.69 -6.48
C ALA A 143 -3.19 4.21 -6.33
N ILE A 144 -2.65 3.52 -5.32
CA ILE A 144 -3.06 2.17 -4.96
C ILE A 144 -4.22 2.28 -3.98
N LEU A 145 -5.41 1.99 -4.45
CA LEU A 145 -6.64 2.20 -3.71
C LEU A 145 -6.79 1.25 -2.51
N ALA A 146 -7.52 1.71 -1.50
CA ALA A 146 -7.87 0.87 -0.35
C ALA A 146 -8.66 -0.36 -0.78
N ARG A 147 -8.40 -1.51 -0.14
CA ARG A 147 -8.99 -2.82 -0.48
C ARG A 147 -10.47 -2.93 -0.12
N GLU A 148 -10.94 -2.02 0.70
CA GLU A 148 -12.27 -1.99 1.26
C GLU A 148 -13.32 -1.38 0.32
N LEU A 149 -12.93 -0.87 -0.86
CA LEU A 149 -13.82 -0.21 -1.81
C LEU A 149 -14.74 -1.20 -2.54
N SER A 150 -15.98 -0.80 -2.72
CA SER A 150 -16.91 -1.44 -3.66
C SER A 150 -16.61 -1.04 -5.10
N LEU A 151 -17.16 -1.78 -6.07
CA LEU A 151 -16.99 -1.47 -7.50
C LEU A 151 -17.44 -0.04 -7.82
N ALA A 152 -18.61 0.37 -7.32
CA ALA A 152 -19.13 1.72 -7.55
C ALA A 152 -18.23 2.82 -6.96
N GLU A 153 -17.61 2.57 -5.79
CA GLU A 153 -16.65 3.50 -5.18
C GLU A 153 -15.35 3.54 -6.01
N ILE A 154 -14.86 2.38 -6.52
CA ILE A 154 -13.70 2.33 -7.42
C ILE A 154 -13.97 3.12 -8.69
N GLU A 155 -15.12 2.90 -9.35
CA GLU A 155 -15.52 3.62 -10.56
C GLU A 155 -15.56 5.14 -10.33
N ALA A 156 -16.13 5.58 -9.20
CA ALA A 156 -16.20 6.99 -8.85
C ALA A 156 -14.80 7.61 -8.66
N VAL A 157 -13.89 6.90 -7.99
CA VAL A 157 -12.50 7.36 -7.79
C VAL A 157 -11.75 7.40 -9.12
N VAL A 158 -11.78 6.32 -9.91
CA VAL A 158 -11.09 6.23 -11.21
C VAL A 158 -11.54 7.33 -12.16
N LYS A 159 -12.87 7.54 -12.27
CA LYS A 159 -13.44 8.57 -13.14
C LYS A 159 -13.00 9.99 -12.78
N ALA A 160 -12.79 10.28 -11.50
CA ALA A 160 -12.44 11.60 -11.00
C ALA A 160 -10.94 11.79 -10.74
N SER A 161 -10.16 10.72 -10.82
CA SER A 161 -8.71 10.74 -10.56
C SER A 161 -7.95 11.32 -11.74
N PRO A 162 -7.02 12.29 -11.52
CA PRO A 162 -6.12 12.77 -12.56
C PRO A 162 -4.90 11.85 -12.80
N ILE A 163 -4.74 10.81 -12.00
CA ILE A 163 -3.63 9.85 -12.06
C ILE A 163 -4.15 8.41 -12.17
N GLU A 164 -3.28 7.48 -12.54
CA GLU A 164 -3.62 6.06 -12.61
C GLU A 164 -4.13 5.51 -11.27
N CYS A 165 -5.11 4.61 -11.34
CA CYS A 165 -5.59 3.88 -10.18
C CYS A 165 -5.23 2.40 -10.29
N GLU A 166 -4.68 1.85 -9.20
CA GLU A 166 -4.31 0.44 -9.05
C GLU A 166 -5.19 -0.21 -7.98
N VAL A 167 -5.67 -1.42 -8.23
CA VAL A 167 -6.57 -2.15 -7.34
C VAL A 167 -6.01 -3.54 -7.04
N PHE A 168 -6.03 -3.96 -5.77
CA PHE A 168 -5.74 -5.36 -5.44
C PHE A 168 -6.85 -6.26 -5.95
N VAL A 169 -6.47 -7.38 -6.60
CA VAL A 169 -7.43 -8.34 -7.17
C VAL A 169 -7.34 -9.73 -6.54
N HIS A 170 -6.21 -10.08 -5.93
CA HIS A 170 -6.03 -11.41 -5.37
C HIS A 170 -5.11 -11.40 -4.16
N GLY A 171 -5.42 -12.25 -3.15
CA GLY A 171 -4.57 -12.55 -2.02
C GLY A 171 -5.03 -12.01 -0.68
N ALA A 172 -4.12 -11.93 0.28
CA ALA A 172 -4.44 -11.68 1.68
C ALA A 172 -5.08 -10.31 1.93
N MET A 173 -6.23 -10.31 2.63
CA MET A 173 -6.82 -9.09 3.17
C MET A 173 -6.38 -8.81 4.60
N CYS A 174 -6.10 -7.54 4.90
CA CYS A 174 -6.03 -7.05 6.27
C CYS A 174 -7.44 -6.77 6.81
N MET A 175 -7.64 -6.95 8.12
CA MET A 175 -8.87 -6.57 8.79
C MET A 175 -9.01 -5.07 8.94
N SER A 176 -7.92 -4.39 9.30
CA SER A 176 -7.84 -2.93 9.38
C SER A 176 -7.55 -2.32 8.02
N MET A 177 -8.05 -1.12 7.78
CA MET A 177 -7.53 -0.28 6.69
C MET A 177 -6.01 -0.23 6.78
N SER A 178 -5.36 -0.37 5.62
CA SER A 178 -3.90 -0.31 5.54
C SER A 178 -3.40 1.05 6.03
N GLY A 179 -2.30 1.07 6.79
CA GLY A 179 -1.77 2.28 7.43
C GLY A 179 -2.49 2.69 8.73
N GLN A 180 -3.64 2.08 9.06
CA GLN A 180 -4.47 2.45 10.22
C GLN A 180 -4.53 1.36 11.31
N CYS A 181 -3.47 0.51 11.39
CA CYS A 181 -3.39 -0.57 12.37
C CYS A 181 -2.15 -0.46 13.24
N MET A 182 -2.35 -0.26 14.54
CA MET A 182 -1.30 -0.22 15.56
C MET A 182 -1.29 -1.49 16.44
N MET A 183 -2.20 -2.46 16.21
CA MET A 183 -2.42 -3.59 17.12
C MET A 183 -1.16 -4.42 17.34
N SER A 184 -0.40 -4.70 16.27
CA SER A 184 0.82 -5.50 16.38
C SER A 184 1.95 -4.79 17.13
N ALA A 185 2.04 -3.47 17.00
CA ALA A 185 3.01 -2.65 17.71
C ALA A 185 2.73 -2.64 19.22
N PHE A 186 1.51 -2.32 19.62
CA PHE A 186 1.14 -2.21 21.04
C PHE A 186 1.03 -3.55 21.78
N LEU A 187 0.74 -4.66 21.07
CA LEU A 187 0.66 -5.98 21.69
C LEU A 187 2.00 -6.73 21.74
N GLY A 188 2.96 -6.36 20.90
CA GLY A 188 4.20 -7.14 20.79
C GLY A 188 5.42 -6.39 20.28
N GLY A 189 5.41 -5.04 20.26
CA GLY A 189 6.53 -4.21 19.83
C GLY A 189 6.85 -4.27 18.33
N ARG A 190 6.00 -4.93 17.51
CA ARG A 190 6.26 -5.17 16.08
C ARG A 190 5.29 -4.36 15.22
N SER A 191 5.71 -3.16 14.81
CA SER A 191 4.85 -2.26 14.03
C SER A 191 4.51 -2.82 12.65
N GLY A 192 3.21 -2.87 12.34
CA GLY A 192 2.71 -3.18 11.00
C GLY A 192 2.98 -2.06 9.99
N ASN A 193 2.94 -0.81 10.44
CA ASN A 193 3.24 0.37 9.64
C ASN A 193 4.74 0.49 9.30
N ARG A 194 5.58 -0.25 10.03
CA ARG A 194 7.03 -0.36 9.80
C ARG A 194 7.46 -1.75 9.28
N GLY A 195 6.52 -2.51 8.69
CA GLY A 195 6.79 -3.75 7.99
C GLY A 195 7.02 -4.99 8.86
N ALA A 196 6.83 -4.92 10.20
CA ALA A 196 7.13 -5.99 11.14
C ALA A 196 5.89 -6.68 11.74
N CYS A 197 4.71 -6.56 11.12
CA CYS A 197 3.45 -7.08 11.64
C CYS A 197 3.52 -8.56 12.03
N ALA A 198 3.15 -8.89 13.29
CA ALA A 198 3.05 -10.26 13.79
C ALA A 198 1.73 -10.97 13.45
N GLY A 199 0.76 -10.28 12.85
CA GLY A 199 -0.53 -10.84 12.46
C GLY A 199 -1.48 -11.16 13.63
N PRO A 200 -1.61 -10.33 14.69
CA PRO A 200 -2.47 -10.62 15.84
C PRO A 200 -3.95 -10.77 15.44
N CYS A 201 -4.36 -10.18 14.31
CA CYS A 201 -5.71 -10.35 13.76
C CYS A 201 -6.04 -11.79 13.32
N ARG A 202 -5.03 -12.67 13.22
CA ARG A 202 -5.23 -14.10 12.87
C ARG A 202 -5.42 -15.00 14.08
N LEU A 203 -5.30 -14.45 15.28
CA LEU A 203 -5.53 -15.18 16.53
C LEU A 203 -7.03 -15.26 16.84
N PRO A 204 -7.45 -16.28 17.64
CA PRO A 204 -8.80 -16.37 18.13
C PRO A 204 -9.09 -15.35 19.24
N PHE A 205 -10.32 -14.86 19.28
CA PHE A 205 -10.91 -14.02 20.32
C PHE A 205 -12.29 -14.53 20.68
N ASP A 206 -12.72 -14.36 21.93
CA ASP A 206 -14.10 -14.54 22.32
C ASP A 206 -14.86 -13.22 22.15
N ALA A 207 -15.95 -13.25 21.41
CA ALA A 207 -16.82 -12.08 21.29
C ALA A 207 -17.91 -12.11 22.37
N THR A 208 -18.00 -11.05 23.16
CA THR A 208 -19.04 -10.89 24.18
C THR A 208 -20.19 -10.03 23.63
N ASN A 209 -21.36 -10.14 24.20
CA ASN A 209 -22.66 -9.54 23.85
C ASN A 209 -23.56 -10.42 22.94
N GLY A 210 -24.02 -11.58 23.48
CA GLY A 210 -25.04 -12.42 22.86
C GLY A 210 -24.64 -13.13 21.58
N LEU A 211 -23.32 -13.23 21.34
CA LEU A 211 -22.74 -13.95 20.24
C LEU A 211 -22.58 -15.42 20.63
N ARG A 212 -22.98 -16.34 19.75
CA ARG A 212 -22.85 -17.76 20.00
C ARG A 212 -21.38 -18.16 20.14
N PRO A 213 -20.98 -18.73 21.30
CA PRO A 213 -19.63 -19.28 21.41
C PRO A 213 -19.48 -20.55 20.56
N GLY A 214 -18.29 -20.80 20.03
CA GLY A 214 -17.86 -22.17 19.90
C GLY A 214 -18.18 -22.92 18.63
N GLN A 215 -18.11 -22.32 17.43
CA GLN A 215 -17.83 -23.11 16.22
C GLN A 215 -16.34 -22.99 15.86
N PRO A 216 -15.64 -24.11 15.55
CA PRO A 216 -14.24 -24.06 15.11
C PRO A 216 -14.06 -23.04 13.95
N GLY A 217 -13.06 -22.17 14.05
CA GLY A 217 -12.82 -21.08 13.11
C GLY A 217 -13.65 -19.83 13.31
N LYS A 218 -14.79 -19.89 13.99
CA LYS A 218 -15.64 -18.74 14.28
C LYS A 218 -15.10 -17.81 15.38
N ALA A 219 -14.13 -18.25 16.16
CA ALA A 219 -13.40 -17.41 17.11
C ALA A 219 -12.43 -16.41 16.45
N CYS A 220 -12.12 -16.55 15.16
CA CYS A 220 -11.20 -15.64 14.46
C CYS A 220 -11.93 -14.41 13.93
N HIS A 221 -12.40 -13.56 14.82
CA HIS A 221 -13.22 -12.38 14.54
C HIS A 221 -12.51 -11.27 13.75
N LEU A 222 -11.19 -11.32 13.65
CA LEU A 222 -10.35 -10.35 12.92
C LEU A 222 -9.66 -10.99 11.71
N SER A 223 -9.95 -12.27 11.39
CA SER A 223 -9.33 -12.97 10.26
C SER A 223 -10.26 -13.01 9.06
N LEU A 224 -9.93 -12.24 8.03
CA LEU A 224 -10.61 -12.29 6.74
C LEU A 224 -10.06 -13.41 5.86
N LYS A 225 -10.92 -13.97 4.99
CA LYS A 225 -10.52 -14.80 3.85
C LYS A 225 -9.60 -14.03 2.92
N ASP A 226 -8.94 -14.74 2.02
CA ASP A 226 -8.20 -14.08 0.93
C ASP A 226 -9.19 -13.48 -0.06
N MET A 227 -8.80 -12.34 -0.65
CA MET A 227 -9.57 -11.68 -1.71
C MET A 227 -9.40 -12.45 -3.02
N ASP A 228 -10.48 -12.54 -3.79
CA ASP A 228 -10.42 -12.92 -5.20
C ASP A 228 -11.42 -12.10 -6.02
N LEU A 229 -10.88 -11.19 -6.81
CA LEU A 229 -11.62 -10.36 -7.76
C LEU A 229 -11.31 -10.74 -9.22
N VAL A 230 -10.60 -11.85 -9.45
CA VAL A 230 -10.30 -12.34 -10.80
C VAL A 230 -11.57 -12.57 -11.62
N PRO A 231 -12.69 -13.10 -11.05
CA PRO A 231 -13.97 -13.22 -11.78
C PRO A 231 -14.57 -11.87 -12.21
N HIS A 232 -14.18 -10.78 -11.58
CA HIS A 232 -14.68 -9.42 -11.85
C HIS A 232 -13.77 -8.60 -12.78
N MET A 233 -12.82 -9.24 -13.47
CA MET A 233 -11.82 -8.58 -14.30
C MET A 233 -12.43 -7.69 -15.40
N ALA A 234 -13.53 -8.14 -16.03
CA ALA A 234 -14.22 -7.36 -17.05
C ALA A 234 -14.80 -6.06 -16.48
N GLN A 235 -15.35 -6.09 -15.26
CA GLN A 235 -15.90 -4.93 -14.57
C GLN A 235 -14.80 -3.94 -14.18
N LEU A 236 -13.67 -4.42 -13.62
CA LEU A 236 -12.53 -3.58 -13.28
C LEU A 236 -11.91 -2.92 -14.51
N LYS A 237 -11.80 -3.66 -15.63
CA LYS A 237 -11.36 -3.10 -16.91
C LYS A 237 -12.34 -2.01 -17.41
N ALA A 238 -13.64 -2.26 -17.34
CA ALA A 238 -14.66 -1.28 -17.75
C ALA A 238 -14.65 -0.03 -16.85
N ALA A 239 -14.34 -0.19 -15.57
CA ALA A 239 -14.13 0.92 -14.63
C ALA A 239 -12.91 1.79 -14.95
N GLY A 240 -12.02 1.37 -15.86
CA GLY A 240 -10.81 2.11 -16.23
C GLY A 240 -9.64 1.93 -15.25
N VAL A 241 -9.61 0.84 -14.48
CA VAL A 241 -8.49 0.51 -13.60
C VAL A 241 -7.22 0.29 -14.43
N ALA A 242 -6.15 1.01 -14.12
CA ALA A 242 -4.89 0.97 -14.88
C ALA A 242 -4.00 -0.23 -14.51
N SER A 243 -4.03 -0.67 -13.26
CA SER A 243 -3.21 -1.78 -12.78
C SER A 243 -3.98 -2.65 -11.79
N ILE A 244 -3.82 -3.96 -11.92
CA ILE A 244 -4.36 -4.98 -11.02
C ILE A 244 -3.21 -5.63 -10.25
N LYS A 245 -3.29 -5.60 -8.94
CA LYS A 245 -2.22 -6.02 -8.05
C LYS A 245 -2.53 -7.33 -7.32
N ILE A 246 -1.56 -8.22 -7.33
CA ILE A 246 -1.61 -9.49 -6.59
C ILE A 246 -0.86 -9.30 -5.28
N GLU A 247 -1.52 -9.50 -4.12
CA GLU A 247 -0.85 -9.51 -2.80
C GLU A 247 -0.17 -10.86 -2.57
N GLY A 248 1.09 -10.86 -2.10
CA GLY A 248 1.69 -12.15 -1.80
C GLY A 248 3.19 -12.24 -1.66
N ARG A 249 3.97 -11.20 -1.35
CA ARG A 249 5.44 -11.26 -1.22
C ARG A 249 5.98 -12.30 -0.20
N LEU A 250 5.16 -12.74 0.73
CA LEU A 250 5.47 -13.83 1.68
C LEU A 250 4.90 -15.19 1.23
N ARG A 251 4.57 -15.34 -0.05
CA ARG A 251 4.06 -16.59 -0.64
C ARG A 251 5.17 -17.32 -1.41
N THR A 252 4.79 -18.39 -2.11
CA THR A 252 5.71 -19.21 -2.90
C THR A 252 5.71 -18.80 -4.38
N PRO A 253 6.72 -19.21 -5.16
CA PRO A 253 6.74 -19.01 -6.61
C PRO A 253 5.50 -19.57 -7.31
N GLU A 254 5.04 -20.75 -6.90
CA GLU A 254 3.85 -21.41 -7.45
C GLU A 254 2.58 -20.57 -7.27
N TYR A 255 2.44 -19.92 -6.10
CA TYR A 255 1.33 -19.00 -5.84
C TYR A 255 1.37 -17.79 -6.80
N ALA A 256 2.54 -17.16 -6.97
CA ALA A 256 2.68 -16.02 -7.86
C ALA A 256 2.34 -16.40 -9.31
N ALA A 257 2.87 -17.53 -9.79
CA ALA A 257 2.61 -18.02 -11.13
C ALA A 257 1.13 -18.36 -11.37
N ALA A 258 0.47 -19.03 -10.43
CA ALA A 258 -0.95 -19.38 -10.53
C ALA A 258 -1.83 -18.12 -10.59
N ALA A 259 -1.58 -17.14 -9.71
CA ALA A 259 -2.33 -15.89 -9.68
C ALA A 259 -2.11 -15.05 -10.94
N VAL A 260 -0.87 -14.92 -11.43
CA VAL A 260 -0.56 -14.21 -12.68
C VAL A 260 -1.25 -14.89 -13.87
N THR A 261 -1.17 -16.22 -13.96
CA THR A 261 -1.81 -16.99 -15.05
C THR A 261 -3.32 -16.79 -15.06
N ALA A 262 -3.98 -16.87 -13.90
CA ALA A 262 -5.41 -16.63 -13.76
C ALA A 262 -5.80 -15.19 -14.15
N CYS A 263 -5.09 -14.19 -13.66
CA CYS A 263 -5.33 -12.79 -14.01
C CYS A 263 -5.14 -12.54 -15.51
N ARG A 264 -4.11 -13.13 -16.12
CA ARG A 264 -3.85 -13.00 -17.56
C ARG A 264 -4.97 -13.61 -18.40
N ALA A 265 -5.43 -14.80 -18.06
CA ALA A 265 -6.54 -15.47 -18.74
C ALA A 265 -7.85 -14.67 -18.59
N ALA A 266 -8.21 -14.29 -17.35
CA ALA A 266 -9.42 -13.50 -17.09
C ALA A 266 -9.40 -12.13 -17.80
N ARG A 267 -8.24 -11.45 -17.85
CA ARG A 267 -8.06 -10.19 -18.56
C ARG A 267 -8.28 -10.34 -20.07
N ALA A 268 -7.94 -11.50 -20.61
CA ALA A 268 -8.17 -11.86 -22.01
C ALA A 268 -9.58 -12.44 -22.29
N GLY A 269 -10.44 -12.52 -21.26
CA GLY A 269 -11.77 -13.15 -21.37
C GLY A 269 -11.71 -14.66 -21.56
N GLN A 270 -10.59 -15.31 -21.20
CA GLN A 270 -10.39 -16.73 -21.30
C GLN A 270 -10.65 -17.43 -19.96
N PRO A 271 -11.09 -18.70 -19.95
CA PRO A 271 -11.24 -19.46 -18.72
C PRO A 271 -9.89 -19.72 -18.06
N TYR A 272 -9.89 -19.86 -16.75
CA TYR A 272 -8.72 -20.21 -15.94
C TYR A 272 -9.07 -21.29 -14.91
N ASP A 273 -8.07 -21.92 -14.33
CA ASP A 273 -8.23 -22.97 -13.33
C ASP A 273 -8.49 -22.37 -11.94
N GLU A 274 -9.79 -22.14 -11.64
CA GLU A 274 -10.23 -21.60 -10.33
C GLU A 274 -9.87 -22.55 -9.17
N ALA A 275 -9.90 -23.86 -9.41
CA ALA A 275 -9.57 -24.85 -8.38
C ALA A 275 -8.08 -24.75 -8.02
N LEU A 276 -7.19 -24.69 -9.02
CA LEU A 276 -5.76 -24.51 -8.79
C LEU A 276 -5.48 -23.20 -8.05
N LEU A 277 -6.12 -22.09 -8.44
CA LEU A 277 -5.95 -20.79 -7.78
C LEU A 277 -6.36 -20.82 -6.31
N ARG A 278 -7.47 -21.48 -5.97
CA ARG A 278 -7.94 -21.67 -4.59
C ARG A 278 -7.02 -22.60 -3.80
N ASP A 279 -6.66 -23.73 -4.40
CA ASP A 279 -5.97 -24.81 -3.69
C ASP A 279 -4.49 -24.48 -3.46
N ILE A 280 -3.84 -23.68 -4.33
CA ILE A 280 -2.45 -23.27 -4.14
C ILE A 280 -2.28 -22.42 -2.86
N PHE A 281 -3.24 -21.59 -2.53
CA PHE A 281 -3.33 -20.91 -1.24
C PHE A 281 -4.66 -20.19 -1.05
N SER A 282 -5.40 -20.57 -0.01
CA SER A 282 -6.52 -19.77 0.50
C SER A 282 -6.70 -19.98 2.01
N ARG A 283 -7.55 -19.15 2.64
CA ARG A 283 -8.01 -19.27 4.02
C ARG A 283 -9.49 -19.63 4.02
N SER A 284 -9.80 -20.92 3.89
CA SER A 284 -11.16 -21.43 3.76
C SER A 284 -11.89 -20.82 2.56
N GLY A 285 -11.18 -20.67 1.43
CA GLY A 285 -11.67 -20.06 0.20
C GLY A 285 -11.49 -18.55 0.15
N PHE A 286 -12.23 -17.91 -0.74
CA PHE A 286 -12.09 -16.52 -1.13
C PHE A 286 -13.28 -15.64 -0.73
N SER A 287 -13.11 -14.32 -0.87
CA SER A 287 -14.15 -13.32 -0.68
C SER A 287 -14.00 -12.17 -1.68
N ASP A 288 -15.09 -11.79 -2.31
CA ASP A 288 -15.27 -10.58 -3.13
C ASP A 288 -16.13 -9.53 -2.43
N ALA A 289 -16.45 -9.76 -1.15
CA ALA A 289 -17.53 -9.10 -0.45
C ALA A 289 -17.45 -7.56 -0.45
N TYR A 290 -16.25 -6.99 -0.30
CA TYR A 290 -16.11 -5.53 -0.40
C TYR A 290 -16.49 -5.02 -1.79
N LEU A 291 -16.01 -5.67 -2.86
CA LEU A 291 -16.29 -5.23 -4.23
C LEU A 291 -17.79 -5.19 -4.52
N VAL A 292 -18.52 -6.21 -4.06
CA VAL A 292 -19.99 -6.30 -4.26
C VAL A 292 -20.81 -5.61 -3.15
N GLY A 293 -20.18 -4.78 -2.31
CA GLY A 293 -20.84 -4.00 -1.27
C GLY A 293 -21.35 -4.83 -0.08
N ARG A 294 -20.92 -6.08 0.09
CA ARG A 294 -21.27 -6.92 1.23
C ARG A 294 -20.32 -6.70 2.41
N ASN A 295 -20.87 -6.79 3.62
CA ASN A 295 -20.10 -6.74 4.86
C ASN A 295 -20.76 -7.66 5.88
N ASP A 296 -20.49 -8.97 5.76
CA ASP A 296 -21.14 -10.02 6.52
C ASP A 296 -20.17 -11.12 7.01
N GLY A 297 -20.71 -12.14 7.66
CA GLY A 297 -19.93 -13.25 8.23
C GLY A 297 -19.24 -14.15 7.20
N THR A 298 -19.59 -14.07 5.91
CA THR A 298 -18.95 -14.87 4.84
C THR A 298 -17.53 -14.42 4.51
N MET A 299 -17.18 -13.17 4.93
CA MET A 299 -15.85 -12.60 4.74
C MET A 299 -14.77 -13.24 5.62
N PHE A 300 -15.17 -13.91 6.72
CA PHE A 300 -14.22 -14.42 7.70
C PHE A 300 -13.78 -15.85 7.38
N GLY A 301 -12.51 -16.14 7.61
CA GLY A 301 -11.93 -17.45 7.36
C GLY A 301 -10.55 -17.60 7.99
N VAL A 302 -10.16 -18.86 8.18
CA VAL A 302 -8.86 -19.26 8.70
C VAL A 302 -8.28 -20.37 7.82
N ARG A 303 -6.98 -20.49 7.76
CA ARG A 303 -6.34 -21.61 7.07
C ARG A 303 -6.49 -22.88 7.91
N THR A 304 -6.96 -23.94 7.27
CA THR A 304 -7.19 -25.26 7.88
C THR A 304 -6.13 -26.28 7.42
N GLU A 305 -6.08 -27.45 8.06
CA GLU A 305 -5.27 -28.57 7.59
C GLU A 305 -5.70 -29.06 6.20
N ALA A 306 -6.99 -28.99 5.90
CA ALA A 306 -7.49 -29.30 4.56
C ALA A 306 -6.95 -28.35 3.50
N ASP A 307 -6.91 -27.04 3.79
CA ASP A 307 -6.28 -26.04 2.89
C ASP A 307 -4.78 -26.33 2.71
N ALA A 308 -4.08 -26.75 3.77
CA ALA A 308 -2.68 -27.10 3.68
C ALA A 308 -2.43 -28.36 2.84
N ALA A 309 -3.29 -29.37 2.96
CA ALA A 309 -3.24 -30.58 2.15
C ALA A 309 -3.52 -30.29 0.67
N ALA A 310 -4.53 -29.46 0.36
CA ALA A 310 -4.84 -29.02 -0.98
C ALA A 310 -3.64 -28.29 -1.62
N THR A 311 -2.95 -27.41 -0.87
CA THR A 311 -1.75 -26.73 -1.36
C THR A 311 -0.64 -27.72 -1.74
N ARG A 312 -0.37 -28.74 -0.91
CA ARG A 312 0.63 -29.76 -1.24
C ARG A 312 0.29 -30.52 -2.54
N ALA A 313 -0.98 -30.84 -2.74
CA ALA A 313 -1.45 -31.51 -3.95
C ALA A 313 -1.40 -30.62 -5.20
N ALA A 314 -1.67 -29.34 -5.08
CA ALA A 314 -1.71 -28.38 -6.19
C ALA A 314 -0.30 -27.91 -6.64
N THR A 315 0.69 -27.92 -5.74
CA THR A 315 2.04 -27.40 -6.00
C THR A 315 2.72 -27.97 -7.27
N PRO A 316 2.71 -29.29 -7.56
CA PRO A 316 3.33 -29.81 -8.78
C PRO A 316 2.70 -29.26 -10.06
N LYS A 317 1.37 -29.13 -10.11
CA LYS A 317 0.66 -28.55 -11.24
C LYS A 317 0.99 -27.08 -11.44
N ALA A 318 1.09 -26.32 -10.35
CA ALA A 318 1.44 -24.91 -10.41
C ALA A 318 2.87 -24.66 -10.92
N ARG A 319 3.83 -25.58 -10.64
CA ARG A 319 5.19 -25.50 -11.17
C ARG A 319 5.28 -25.54 -12.68
N GLU A 320 4.37 -26.25 -13.34
CA GLU A 320 4.33 -26.31 -14.80
C GLU A 320 4.01 -24.94 -15.44
N LEU A 321 3.32 -24.03 -14.73
CA LEU A 321 2.93 -22.70 -15.22
C LEU A 321 4.14 -21.79 -15.51
N PHE A 322 5.28 -22.03 -14.88
CA PHE A 322 6.49 -21.23 -15.05
C PHE A 322 7.74 -22.06 -15.36
N ARG A 323 7.53 -23.29 -15.80
CA ARG A 323 8.62 -24.17 -16.24
C ARG A 323 9.34 -23.64 -17.48
N ARG A 324 8.58 -23.00 -18.37
CA ARG A 324 9.09 -22.34 -19.58
C ARG A 324 8.71 -20.87 -19.54
N GLU A 325 9.58 -20.05 -20.09
CA GLU A 325 9.33 -18.64 -20.25
C GLU A 325 8.22 -18.38 -21.27
N LEU A 326 7.37 -17.39 -20.98
CA LEU A 326 6.33 -16.97 -21.91
C LEU A 326 6.96 -16.12 -23.04
N GLU A 327 6.74 -16.55 -24.27
CA GLU A 327 7.08 -15.78 -25.47
C GLU A 327 6.13 -14.58 -25.57
N ARG A 328 6.67 -13.34 -25.55
CA ARG A 328 5.88 -12.10 -25.47
C ARG A 328 6.44 -10.92 -26.24
N ILE A 329 7.74 -10.98 -26.62
CA ILE A 329 8.43 -9.88 -27.27
C ILE A 329 8.51 -10.20 -28.77
N PRO A 330 7.87 -9.40 -29.65
CA PRO A 330 8.07 -9.52 -31.09
C PRO A 330 9.54 -9.33 -31.45
N VAL A 331 10.11 -10.24 -32.20
CA VAL A 331 11.44 -10.12 -32.80
C VAL A 331 11.34 -10.25 -34.30
N HIS A 332 11.97 -9.34 -34.99
CA HIS A 332 12.12 -9.33 -36.44
C HIS A 332 13.52 -9.78 -36.80
N PHE A 333 13.62 -10.58 -37.86
CA PHE A 333 14.89 -10.99 -38.41
C PHE A 333 15.08 -10.39 -39.84
N CYS A 334 16.25 -9.89 -40.10
CA CYS A 334 16.66 -9.47 -41.45
C CYS A 334 17.88 -10.29 -41.86
N VAL A 335 17.74 -11.03 -42.92
CA VAL A 335 18.82 -11.82 -43.55
C VAL A 335 19.38 -11.02 -44.70
N SER A 336 20.67 -10.74 -44.65
CA SER A 336 21.40 -10.00 -45.71
C SER A 336 22.71 -10.69 -46.09
N GLY A 337 23.20 -10.41 -47.29
CA GLY A 337 24.33 -11.11 -47.87
C GLY A 337 23.93 -12.39 -48.64
N GLY A 338 24.90 -13.14 -49.09
CA GLY A 338 24.71 -14.33 -49.90
C GLY A 338 26.00 -14.92 -50.43
N VAL A 339 25.90 -15.76 -51.49
CA VAL A 339 27.04 -16.43 -52.10
C VAL A 339 28.04 -15.41 -52.65
N GLU A 340 27.56 -14.32 -53.26
CA GLU A 340 28.41 -13.29 -53.85
C GLU A 340 29.13 -12.45 -52.78
N ASP A 341 28.55 -12.30 -51.59
CA ASP A 341 29.09 -11.56 -50.45
C ASP A 341 30.04 -12.43 -49.60
N GLY A 342 30.18 -13.71 -49.88
CA GLY A 342 30.99 -14.67 -49.14
C GLY A 342 30.47 -14.95 -47.69
N GLY A 343 29.25 -14.56 -47.37
CA GLY A 343 28.71 -14.76 -46.04
C GLY A 343 27.29 -14.25 -45.85
N ILE A 344 26.65 -14.68 -44.75
CA ILE A 344 25.32 -14.26 -44.33
C ILE A 344 25.43 -13.42 -43.05
N LYS A 345 24.76 -12.28 -43.03
CA LYS A 345 24.53 -11.47 -41.86
C LYS A 345 23.06 -11.63 -41.44
N LEU A 346 22.82 -12.12 -40.21
CA LEU A 346 21.51 -12.15 -39.55
C LEU A 346 21.43 -10.98 -38.58
N THR A 347 20.48 -10.09 -38.82
CA THR A 347 20.12 -9.00 -37.87
C THR A 347 18.85 -9.38 -37.16
N ALA A 348 18.90 -9.41 -35.83
CA ALA A 348 17.68 -9.54 -34.97
C ALA A 348 17.40 -8.19 -34.30
N PHE A 349 16.15 -7.74 -34.35
CA PHE A 349 15.73 -6.48 -33.72
C PHE A 349 14.29 -6.57 -33.23
N ASP A 350 13.94 -5.72 -32.24
CA ASP A 350 12.62 -5.62 -31.68
C ASP A 350 12.03 -4.20 -31.82
N ASP A 351 10.76 -4.05 -31.39
CA ASP A 351 10.02 -2.78 -31.46
C ASP A 351 10.57 -1.70 -30.49
N SER A 352 11.43 -2.07 -29.52
CA SER A 352 12.09 -1.12 -28.62
C SER A 352 13.30 -0.43 -29.23
N GLY A 353 13.73 -0.87 -30.43
CA GLY A 353 14.92 -0.38 -31.12
C GLY A 353 16.20 -1.14 -30.77
N SER A 354 16.14 -2.18 -29.94
CA SER A 354 17.28 -3.05 -29.68
C SER A 354 17.61 -3.86 -30.93
N ARG A 355 18.88 -3.85 -31.35
CA ARG A 355 19.33 -4.51 -32.57
C ARG A 355 20.69 -5.15 -32.37
N VAL A 356 20.86 -6.36 -32.91
CA VAL A 356 22.12 -7.13 -32.90
C VAL A 356 22.38 -7.79 -34.23
N ASN A 357 23.65 -8.07 -34.53
CA ASN A 357 24.08 -8.74 -35.74
C ASN A 357 24.86 -10.01 -35.40
N VAL A 358 24.64 -11.04 -36.19
CA VAL A 358 25.38 -12.31 -36.17
C VAL A 358 25.75 -12.67 -37.58
N TYR A 359 26.92 -13.24 -37.77
CA TYR A 359 27.45 -13.60 -39.08
C TYR A 359 27.55 -15.13 -39.18
N SER A 360 27.35 -15.67 -40.39
CA SER A 360 27.54 -17.11 -40.61
C SER A 360 29.03 -17.48 -40.45
N ALA A 361 29.27 -18.63 -39.81
CA ALA A 361 30.63 -19.18 -39.73
C ALA A 361 31.09 -19.79 -41.06
N ASP A 362 30.14 -20.35 -41.80
CA ASP A 362 30.38 -20.96 -43.10
C ASP A 362 29.93 -20.05 -44.24
N GLU A 363 30.62 -20.18 -45.40
CA GLU A 363 30.21 -19.53 -46.64
C GLU A 363 28.99 -20.20 -47.25
N PRO A 364 27.94 -19.45 -47.64
CA PRO A 364 26.75 -20.01 -48.27
C PRO A 364 27.09 -20.57 -49.64
N GLN A 365 26.51 -21.70 -49.99
CA GLN A 365 26.64 -22.34 -51.28
C GLN A 365 25.45 -21.99 -52.21
N PRO A 366 25.59 -22.05 -53.53
CA PRO A 366 24.46 -21.87 -54.44
C PRO A 366 23.31 -22.79 -54.11
N ALA A 367 22.09 -22.25 -53.93
CA ALA A 367 20.91 -23.02 -53.59
C ALA A 367 20.29 -23.67 -54.83
N GLN A 368 19.94 -24.96 -54.77
CA GLN A 368 19.23 -25.66 -55.82
C GLN A 368 17.72 -25.39 -55.84
N LYS A 369 17.19 -24.89 -54.73
CA LYS A 369 15.76 -24.53 -54.53
C LYS A 369 15.73 -23.28 -53.66
N ASP A 370 14.60 -22.54 -53.71
CA ASP A 370 14.39 -21.39 -52.82
C ASP A 370 14.62 -21.77 -51.38
N PRO A 371 15.62 -21.20 -50.67
CA PRO A 371 15.94 -21.54 -49.31
C PRO A 371 15.06 -20.79 -48.29
N ALA A 372 14.35 -19.73 -48.70
CA ALA A 372 13.62 -18.83 -47.80
C ALA A 372 12.63 -19.57 -46.89
N PRO A 373 11.76 -20.51 -47.33
CA PRO A 373 10.83 -21.22 -46.44
C PRO A 373 11.52 -22.08 -45.37
N GLY A 374 12.73 -22.58 -45.68
CA GLY A 374 13.57 -23.32 -44.73
C GLY A 374 14.17 -22.41 -43.64
N ILE A 375 14.64 -21.24 -44.05
CA ILE A 375 15.20 -20.20 -43.16
C ILE A 375 14.12 -19.65 -42.23
N GLU A 376 12.96 -19.26 -42.75
CA GLU A 376 11.82 -18.79 -41.94
C GLU A 376 11.42 -19.81 -40.89
N ARG A 377 11.34 -21.08 -41.25
CA ARG A 377 11.03 -22.17 -40.31
C ARG A 377 12.13 -22.35 -39.25
N ALA A 378 13.39 -22.13 -39.59
CA ALA A 378 14.50 -22.22 -38.66
C ALA A 378 14.51 -21.02 -37.68
N LEU A 379 14.33 -19.81 -38.19
CA LEU A 379 14.31 -18.58 -37.40
C LEU A 379 13.04 -18.45 -36.53
N GLY A 380 11.92 -18.99 -36.99
CA GLY A 380 10.66 -19.03 -36.24
C GLY A 380 10.65 -19.90 -34.98
N LYS A 381 11.69 -20.70 -34.71
CA LYS A 381 11.79 -21.57 -33.51
C LYS A 381 12.31 -20.81 -32.30
N THR A 382 11.53 -19.90 -31.76
CA THR A 382 11.90 -19.02 -30.63
C THR A 382 11.60 -19.61 -29.24
N GLY A 383 11.00 -20.78 -29.16
CA GLY A 383 10.57 -21.42 -27.92
C GLY A 383 11.67 -21.54 -26.86
N GLY A 384 11.33 -21.22 -25.61
CA GLY A 384 12.26 -21.18 -24.47
C GLY A 384 13.02 -19.86 -24.30
N THR A 385 12.63 -18.84 -25.06
CA THR A 385 13.09 -17.45 -24.94
C THR A 385 11.88 -16.52 -24.77
N PRO A 386 12.05 -15.26 -24.35
CA PRO A 386 10.94 -14.31 -24.27
C PRO A 386 10.43 -13.83 -25.65
N PHE A 387 11.06 -14.24 -26.75
CA PHE A 387 10.81 -13.72 -28.07
C PHE A 387 9.79 -14.55 -28.87
N THR A 388 8.99 -13.86 -29.67
CA THR A 388 8.11 -14.45 -30.70
C THR A 388 8.54 -13.92 -32.06
N CYS A 389 8.84 -14.78 -33.03
CA CYS A 389 9.20 -14.33 -34.38
C CYS A 389 8.01 -13.61 -35.03
N ALA A 390 8.16 -12.31 -35.27
CA ALA A 390 7.16 -11.45 -35.92
C ALA A 390 7.29 -11.41 -37.44
N GLY A 391 8.50 -11.71 -37.96
CA GLY A 391 8.75 -11.76 -39.39
C GLY A 391 10.20 -11.98 -39.72
N VAL A 392 10.46 -12.42 -40.97
CA VAL A 392 11.80 -12.55 -41.55
C VAL A 392 11.81 -11.78 -42.86
N GLU A 393 12.73 -10.86 -43.00
CA GLU A 393 12.99 -10.06 -44.20
C GLU A 393 14.27 -10.54 -44.88
N PHE A 394 14.29 -10.58 -46.20
CA PHE A 394 15.45 -10.94 -46.99
C PHE A 394 15.90 -9.72 -47.78
N VAL A 395 17.17 -9.28 -47.54
CA VAL A 395 17.84 -8.19 -48.25
C VAL A 395 19.11 -8.77 -48.87
N CYS A 396 18.94 -9.56 -49.89
CA CYS A 396 20.03 -10.28 -50.58
C CYS A 396 20.12 -9.84 -52.04
N GLY A 397 21.30 -10.02 -52.68
CA GLY A 397 21.49 -9.81 -54.10
C GLY A 397 20.72 -10.79 -55.00
N GLU A 398 20.94 -10.73 -56.34
CA GLU A 398 20.16 -11.55 -57.31
C GLU A 398 20.25 -13.07 -57.06
N GLY A 399 21.29 -13.56 -56.39
CA GLY A 399 21.45 -15.00 -56.04
C GLY A 399 20.75 -15.41 -54.75
N GLY A 400 20.07 -14.51 -54.06
CA GLY A 400 19.46 -14.76 -52.75
C GLY A 400 20.47 -15.12 -51.64
N PRO A 401 19.99 -15.61 -50.47
CA PRO A 401 20.88 -15.92 -49.34
C PRO A 401 21.77 -17.16 -49.56
N GLY A 402 21.52 -17.94 -50.62
CA GLY A 402 22.22 -19.21 -50.82
C GLY A 402 21.79 -20.29 -49.82
N PHE A 403 22.49 -21.42 -49.87
CA PHE A 403 22.24 -22.57 -49.02
C PHE A 403 23.21 -22.59 -47.82
N LEU A 404 22.70 -22.66 -46.63
CA LEU A 404 23.42 -23.08 -45.40
C LEU A 404 22.69 -24.24 -44.75
N PRO A 405 23.41 -25.17 -44.07
CA PRO A 405 22.74 -26.22 -43.27
C PRO A 405 21.77 -25.65 -42.24
N GLY A 406 20.68 -26.37 -41.98
CA GLY A 406 19.73 -25.91 -40.96
C GLY A 406 20.28 -25.77 -39.52
N SER A 407 21.39 -26.47 -39.24
CA SER A 407 22.17 -26.30 -38.01
C SER A 407 22.78 -24.89 -37.91
N ALA A 408 23.32 -24.35 -38.97
CA ALA A 408 23.91 -23.01 -39.01
C ALA A 408 22.85 -21.93 -38.74
N TRP A 409 21.68 -21.99 -39.36
CA TRP A 409 20.54 -21.10 -39.09
C TRP A 409 20.06 -21.18 -37.63
N ASN A 410 20.00 -22.41 -37.06
CA ASN A 410 19.63 -22.60 -35.68
C ASN A 410 20.68 -22.03 -34.70
N GLU A 411 21.96 -22.08 -35.04
CA GLU A 411 23.03 -21.50 -34.24
C GLU A 411 23.02 -19.97 -34.30
N MET A 412 22.97 -19.39 -35.51
CA MET A 412 22.83 -17.95 -35.71
C MET A 412 21.60 -17.37 -34.98
N ARG A 413 20.45 -18.06 -35.06
CA ARG A 413 19.26 -17.65 -34.34
C ARG A 413 19.50 -17.64 -32.85
N ARG A 414 20.04 -18.72 -32.25
CA ARG A 414 20.32 -18.79 -30.80
C ARG A 414 21.26 -17.64 -30.37
N GLU A 415 22.36 -17.48 -31.09
CA GLU A 415 23.33 -16.41 -30.82
C GLU A 415 22.68 -15.01 -30.94
N ALA A 416 21.85 -14.79 -31.96
CA ALA A 416 21.16 -13.51 -32.16
C ALA A 416 20.16 -13.23 -31.03
N LEU A 417 19.36 -14.24 -30.61
CA LEU A 417 18.41 -14.07 -29.50
C LEU A 417 19.13 -13.88 -28.16
N ASP A 418 20.22 -14.59 -27.90
CA ASP A 418 21.03 -14.41 -26.69
C ASP A 418 21.66 -13.01 -26.62
N LYS A 419 22.27 -12.54 -27.73
CA LYS A 419 22.80 -11.19 -27.84
C LYS A 419 21.72 -10.13 -27.70
N LEU A 420 20.54 -10.33 -28.29
CA LEU A 420 19.43 -9.40 -28.16
C LEU A 420 18.91 -9.35 -26.73
N LEU A 421 18.79 -10.48 -26.04
CA LEU A 421 18.42 -10.57 -24.64
C LEU A 421 19.45 -9.85 -23.73
N GLN A 422 20.74 -10.06 -24.02
CA GLN A 422 21.83 -9.37 -23.32
C GLN A 422 21.78 -7.85 -23.54
N LYS A 423 21.54 -7.41 -24.78
CA LYS A 423 21.39 -5.99 -25.11
C LYS A 423 20.23 -5.34 -24.35
N ARG A 424 19.10 -6.04 -24.27
CA ARG A 424 17.92 -5.59 -23.52
C ARG A 424 18.13 -5.58 -21.99
N SER A 425 19.09 -6.36 -21.49
CA SER A 425 19.42 -6.42 -20.05
C SER A 425 20.43 -5.36 -19.62
N GLU A 426 20.89 -4.48 -20.53
CA GLU A 426 21.78 -3.39 -20.16
C GLU A 426 21.10 -2.45 -19.15
N PRO A 427 21.76 -2.10 -18.03
CA PRO A 427 21.19 -1.19 -17.04
C PRO A 427 20.88 0.18 -17.64
N ALA A 428 19.76 0.75 -17.29
CA ALA A 428 19.36 2.10 -17.64
C ALA A 428 19.14 2.95 -16.37
N PRO A 429 20.21 3.37 -15.67
CA PRO A 429 20.10 4.11 -14.43
C PRO A 429 19.43 5.47 -14.66
N LEU A 430 18.62 5.89 -13.69
CA LEU A 430 18.00 7.20 -13.69
C LEU A 430 18.99 8.25 -13.14
N ALA A 431 18.94 9.45 -13.71
CA ALA A 431 19.74 10.56 -13.21
C ALA A 431 19.34 10.95 -11.78
N THR A 432 20.34 11.18 -10.93
CA THR A 432 20.16 11.61 -9.56
C THR A 432 20.78 12.98 -9.31
N LYS A 433 20.27 13.68 -8.30
CA LYS A 433 20.81 14.95 -7.81
C LYS A 433 21.38 14.74 -6.41
N GLU A 434 22.50 15.38 -6.13
CA GLU A 434 22.99 15.50 -4.76
C GLU A 434 22.11 16.47 -3.99
N ILE A 435 21.76 16.07 -2.77
CA ILE A 435 21.00 16.90 -1.85
C ILE A 435 21.67 16.87 -0.47
N THR A 436 21.56 17.97 0.24
CA THR A 436 21.85 18.03 1.68
C THR A 436 20.52 17.91 2.41
N LEU A 437 20.44 16.99 3.36
CA LEU A 437 19.26 16.90 4.22
C LEU A 437 19.19 18.15 5.08
N PRO A 438 18.01 18.77 5.26
CA PRO A 438 17.86 19.94 6.11
C PRO A 438 18.10 19.57 7.57
N GLU A 439 18.69 20.49 8.32
CA GLU A 439 18.71 20.39 9.77
C GLU A 439 17.32 20.70 10.31
N TYR A 440 16.84 19.88 11.23
CA TYR A 440 15.54 20.04 11.86
C TYR A 440 15.71 20.54 13.28
N ALA A 441 14.84 21.47 13.68
CA ALA A 441 14.73 21.86 15.07
C ALA A 441 14.26 20.67 15.92
N GLU A 442 14.64 20.68 17.19
CA GLU A 442 14.14 19.72 18.17
C GLU A 442 13.30 20.42 19.23
N HIS A 443 12.32 19.71 19.76
CA HIS A 443 11.59 20.15 20.94
C HIS A 443 12.50 20.08 22.20
N GLU A 444 12.43 21.10 23.02
CA GLU A 444 12.98 21.05 24.37
C GLU A 444 12.11 20.14 25.26
N VAL A 445 12.74 19.48 26.21
CA VAL A 445 12.07 18.69 27.25
C VAL A 445 12.10 19.43 28.57
N GLY A 446 11.20 19.10 29.50
CA GLY A 446 11.12 19.72 30.84
C GLY A 446 10.02 20.77 30.98
N MET A 447 9.41 21.20 29.88
CA MET A 447 8.22 22.05 29.94
C MET A 447 6.96 21.20 29.97
N ILE A 448 5.95 21.67 30.72
CA ILE A 448 4.63 21.01 30.74
C ILE A 448 3.86 21.45 29.48
N PRO A 449 3.48 20.52 28.57
CA PRO A 449 2.68 20.86 27.41
C PRO A 449 1.29 21.35 27.81
N GLN A 450 0.67 22.21 27.01
CA GLN A 450 -0.71 22.61 27.22
C GLN A 450 -1.63 21.43 27.03
N LEU A 451 -2.69 21.30 27.82
CA LEU A 451 -3.64 20.22 27.73
C LEU A 451 -4.74 20.53 26.73
N ALA A 452 -5.03 19.56 25.87
CA ALA A 452 -6.20 19.48 25.02
C ALA A 452 -6.98 18.20 25.34
N ALA A 453 -8.29 18.20 25.12
CA ALA A 453 -9.10 17.02 25.36
C ALA A 453 -9.99 16.69 24.15
N ARG A 454 -9.98 15.43 23.75
CA ARG A 454 -10.84 14.87 22.69
C ARG A 454 -11.99 14.11 23.34
N PHE A 455 -13.23 14.42 22.95
CA PHE A 455 -14.45 13.76 23.40
C PHE A 455 -15.15 13.07 22.23
N GLU A 456 -15.81 11.95 22.50
CA GLU A 456 -16.59 11.24 21.48
C GLU A 456 -17.95 11.91 21.22
N THR A 457 -18.53 12.53 22.25
CA THR A 457 -19.79 13.26 22.17
C THR A 457 -19.76 14.50 23.06
N ALA A 458 -20.59 15.49 22.75
CA ALA A 458 -20.75 16.68 23.58
C ALA A 458 -21.28 16.36 24.99
N ALA A 459 -21.96 15.25 25.20
CA ALA A 459 -22.44 14.80 26.52
C ALA A 459 -21.30 14.42 27.48
N GLN A 460 -20.05 14.23 26.99
CA GLN A 460 -18.89 13.97 27.83
C GLN A 460 -18.19 15.27 28.31
N LEU A 461 -18.60 16.46 27.85
CA LEU A 461 -17.98 17.71 28.23
C LEU A 461 -18.08 17.90 29.77
N PRO A 462 -16.95 18.12 30.46
CA PRO A 462 -16.91 18.31 31.89
C PRO A 462 -17.40 19.71 32.29
N GLY A 463 -17.41 19.98 33.60
CA GLY A 463 -17.77 21.29 34.14
C GLY A 463 -16.89 22.44 33.64
N ALA A 464 -17.42 23.66 33.74
CA ALA A 464 -16.78 24.86 33.19
C ALA A 464 -15.36 25.10 33.71
N GLU A 465 -15.08 24.72 34.95
CA GLU A 465 -13.77 24.84 35.59
C GLU A 465 -12.69 23.97 34.92
N TYR A 466 -13.05 22.77 34.47
CA TYR A 466 -12.17 21.89 33.71
C TYR A 466 -11.98 22.40 32.27
N LEU A 467 -13.10 22.79 31.64
CA LEU A 467 -13.06 23.36 30.31
C LEU A 467 -12.17 24.62 30.22
N ALA A 468 -12.18 25.45 31.24
CA ALA A 468 -11.36 26.70 31.29
C ALA A 468 -9.85 26.41 31.18
N LYS A 469 -9.38 25.29 31.75
CA LYS A 469 -7.96 24.88 31.76
C LYS A 469 -7.48 24.21 30.48
N LEU A 470 -8.40 23.79 29.60
CA LEU A 470 -8.05 23.14 28.34
C LEU A 470 -7.79 24.16 27.25
N ARG A 471 -6.69 23.98 26.51
CA ARG A 471 -6.33 24.82 25.36
C ARG A 471 -7.28 24.61 24.21
N TYR A 472 -7.54 23.33 23.87
CA TYR A 472 -8.47 22.94 22.83
C TYR A 472 -9.40 21.83 23.32
N LEU A 473 -10.63 21.86 22.79
CA LEU A 473 -11.60 20.78 22.82
C LEU A 473 -11.64 20.16 21.43
N ILE A 474 -11.64 18.84 21.31
CA ILE A 474 -11.73 18.13 20.05
C ILE A 474 -12.97 17.26 20.05
N LEU A 475 -13.90 17.51 19.11
CA LEU A 475 -15.14 16.72 18.95
C LEU A 475 -15.31 16.29 17.50
N PRO A 476 -15.91 15.11 17.24
CA PRO A 476 -16.25 14.73 15.87
C PRO A 476 -17.14 15.79 15.19
N ILE A 477 -16.95 16.04 13.90
CA ILE A 477 -17.73 17.06 13.16
C ILE A 477 -19.27 16.81 13.23
N ARG A 478 -19.71 15.58 13.47
CA ARG A 478 -21.14 15.26 13.68
C ARG A 478 -21.71 15.87 14.96
N GLU A 479 -20.87 16.24 15.91
CA GLU A 479 -21.26 16.87 17.19
C GLU A 479 -21.27 18.40 17.14
N ALA A 480 -20.97 19.01 15.99
CA ALA A 480 -20.81 20.48 15.87
C ALA A 480 -22.02 21.27 16.39
N ASP A 481 -23.23 20.79 16.10
CA ASP A 481 -24.49 21.46 16.53
C ASP A 481 -24.72 21.38 18.04
N ALA A 482 -24.14 20.37 18.70
CA ALA A 482 -24.24 20.18 20.15
C ALA A 482 -23.20 20.96 20.95
N VAL A 483 -22.21 21.61 20.29
CA VAL A 483 -21.19 22.40 20.97
C VAL A 483 -21.74 23.78 21.33
N PRO A 484 -21.73 24.14 22.63
CA PRO A 484 -22.16 25.46 23.10
C PRO A 484 -21.40 26.61 22.44
N GLN A 485 -22.11 27.68 22.05
CA GLN A 485 -21.52 28.84 21.36
C GLN A 485 -20.24 29.39 22.02
N PRO A 486 -20.16 29.57 23.35
CA PRO A 486 -18.96 30.11 24.00
C PRO A 486 -17.73 29.20 23.89
N LEU A 487 -17.92 27.90 23.62
CA LEU A 487 -16.82 26.92 23.52
C LEU A 487 -16.28 26.78 22.11
N ARG A 488 -17.00 27.25 21.08
CA ARG A 488 -16.61 27.06 19.69
C ARG A 488 -15.24 27.64 19.36
N CYS A 489 -14.89 28.82 19.93
CA CYS A 489 -13.61 29.48 19.68
C CYS A 489 -12.37 28.70 20.14
N LYS A 490 -12.54 27.63 20.91
CA LYS A 490 -11.48 26.67 21.27
C LYS A 490 -11.78 25.23 20.91
N THR A 491 -12.83 24.99 20.11
CA THR A 491 -13.20 23.66 19.67
C THR A 491 -12.67 23.39 18.27
N LEU A 492 -11.94 22.29 18.11
CA LEU A 492 -11.54 21.72 16.83
C LEU A 492 -12.52 20.58 16.48
N LEU A 493 -13.03 20.57 15.26
CA LEU A 493 -13.96 19.55 14.78
C LEU A 493 -13.21 18.44 14.03
N GLU A 494 -13.19 17.25 14.60
CA GLU A 494 -12.49 16.09 14.04
C GLU A 494 -13.25 15.51 12.85
N LEU A 495 -12.58 15.44 11.68
CA LEU A 495 -13.08 14.78 10.49
C LEU A 495 -12.91 13.25 10.60
N PRO A 496 -13.77 12.45 9.96
CA PRO A 496 -13.68 10.99 10.07
C PRO A 496 -12.36 10.45 9.49
N ARG A 497 -11.75 9.47 10.14
CA ARG A 497 -10.50 8.82 9.68
C ARG A 497 -10.67 8.08 8.35
N ALA A 498 -11.88 7.67 8.02
CA ALA A 498 -12.25 7.10 6.73
C ALA A 498 -13.69 7.50 6.36
N ALA A 499 -13.93 7.74 5.09
CA ALA A 499 -15.18 8.29 4.57
C ALA A 499 -15.65 7.52 3.34
N PHE A 500 -16.27 6.34 3.57
CA PHE A 500 -16.83 5.51 2.51
C PHE A 500 -18.27 5.91 2.16
N GLY A 501 -18.67 5.73 0.90
CA GLY A 501 -20.02 5.96 0.41
C GLY A 501 -20.47 7.40 0.63
N THR A 502 -21.56 7.61 1.36
CA THR A 502 -22.15 8.93 1.62
C THR A 502 -21.41 9.74 2.68
N VAL A 503 -20.44 9.16 3.40
CA VAL A 503 -19.75 9.83 4.51
C VAL A 503 -18.88 10.99 4.03
N GLU A 504 -18.20 10.86 2.88
CA GLU A 504 -17.36 11.94 2.34
C GLU A 504 -18.22 13.16 1.92
N PRO A 505 -19.23 13.03 1.05
CA PRO A 505 -20.06 14.18 0.66
C PRO A 505 -20.83 14.79 1.85
N ASP A 506 -21.24 14.00 2.85
CA ASP A 506 -21.83 14.53 4.07
C ASP A 506 -20.82 15.35 4.90
N THR A 507 -19.60 14.84 5.02
CA THR A 507 -18.51 15.56 5.71
C THR A 507 -18.18 16.87 5.04
N MET A 508 -18.08 16.89 3.70
CA MET A 508 -17.80 18.10 2.92
C MET A 508 -18.94 19.13 3.07
N ARG A 509 -20.19 18.69 3.06
CA ARG A 509 -21.37 19.57 3.25
C ARG A 509 -21.39 20.19 4.64
N ARG A 510 -21.13 19.39 5.69
CA ARG A 510 -21.00 19.87 7.08
C ARG A 510 -19.86 20.87 7.21
N LEU A 511 -18.72 20.57 6.60
CA LEU A 511 -17.54 21.43 6.61
C LEU A 511 -17.84 22.80 5.98
N ALA A 512 -18.48 22.82 4.82
CA ALA A 512 -18.88 24.05 4.15
C ALA A 512 -19.85 24.91 4.99
N ALA A 513 -20.73 24.28 5.77
CA ALA A 513 -21.67 24.96 6.67
C ALA A 513 -21.02 25.61 7.90
N LEU A 514 -19.71 25.43 8.12
CA LEU A 514 -18.97 25.99 9.27
C LEU A 514 -18.46 27.41 9.03
N GLU A 515 -18.67 27.99 7.86
CA GLU A 515 -18.29 29.38 7.59
C GLU A 515 -18.96 30.34 8.60
N GLY A 516 -18.18 31.19 9.26
CA GLY A 516 -18.68 32.10 10.30
C GLY A 516 -19.17 31.44 11.59
N SER A 517 -19.01 30.12 11.74
CA SER A 517 -19.51 29.37 12.91
C SER A 517 -18.78 29.64 14.23
N GLY A 518 -17.58 30.25 14.19
CA GLY A 518 -16.75 30.57 15.32
C GLY A 518 -15.91 29.40 15.88
N PHE A 519 -15.87 28.24 15.23
CA PHE A 519 -14.98 27.14 15.61
C PHE A 519 -13.52 27.47 15.37
N ALA A 520 -12.62 26.94 16.22
CA ALA A 520 -11.19 27.20 16.16
C ALA A 520 -10.50 26.52 14.95
N GLY A 521 -11.06 25.45 14.43
CA GLY A 521 -10.51 24.70 13.30
C GLY A 521 -11.11 23.32 13.12
N VAL A 522 -10.51 22.56 12.21
CA VAL A 522 -10.84 21.16 11.95
C VAL A 522 -9.61 20.27 12.07
N VAL A 523 -9.79 19.01 12.44
CA VAL A 523 -8.72 18.01 12.52
C VAL A 523 -8.85 17.04 11.37
N ALA A 524 -7.91 17.08 10.42
CA ALA A 524 -7.83 16.19 9.27
C ALA A 524 -7.12 14.89 9.65
N ASN A 525 -7.73 13.75 9.31
CA ASN A 525 -7.23 12.40 9.60
C ASN A 525 -6.86 11.59 8.35
N ASN A 526 -7.00 12.19 7.17
CA ASN A 526 -6.62 11.58 5.90
C ASN A 526 -6.10 12.67 4.95
N LEU A 527 -5.15 12.30 4.09
CA LEU A 527 -4.55 13.23 3.11
C LEU A 527 -5.62 13.91 2.24
N ALA A 528 -6.69 13.19 1.85
CA ALA A 528 -7.79 13.73 1.07
C ALA A 528 -8.39 15.02 1.66
N GLN A 529 -8.41 15.12 2.99
CA GLN A 529 -9.07 16.20 3.71
C GLN A 529 -8.33 17.54 3.63
N PHE A 530 -7.07 17.55 3.21
CA PHE A 530 -6.35 18.77 2.83
C PHE A 530 -6.79 19.29 1.45
N GLY A 531 -7.51 18.51 0.67
CA GLY A 531 -8.15 18.91 -0.58
C GLY A 531 -9.56 19.48 -0.40
N TYR A 532 -10.17 19.29 0.78
CA TYR A 532 -11.49 19.84 1.05
C TYR A 532 -11.41 21.36 1.22
N ALA A 533 -12.39 22.09 0.64
CA ALA A 533 -12.52 23.52 0.82
C ALA A 533 -12.96 23.82 2.26
N SER A 534 -12.01 23.90 3.20
CA SER A 534 -12.29 24.22 4.58
C SER A 534 -12.30 25.73 4.82
N PRO A 535 -13.38 26.31 5.39
CA PRO A 535 -13.40 27.71 5.80
C PRO A 535 -12.64 27.95 7.11
N LEU A 536 -12.15 26.88 7.76
CA LEU A 536 -11.48 26.91 9.06
C LEU A 536 -10.04 26.41 8.94
N PRO A 537 -9.14 26.82 9.88
CA PRO A 537 -7.80 26.29 9.98
C PRO A 537 -7.78 24.75 10.10
N VAL A 538 -6.86 24.09 9.39
CA VAL A 538 -6.74 22.62 9.39
C VAL A 538 -5.60 22.18 10.30
N PHE A 539 -5.87 21.23 11.19
CA PHE A 539 -4.90 20.55 12.04
C PHE A 539 -4.78 19.10 11.60
N GLY A 540 -3.58 18.52 11.69
CA GLY A 540 -3.40 17.10 11.36
C GLY A 540 -3.62 16.21 12.58
N GLY A 541 -4.44 15.16 12.39
CA GLY A 541 -4.80 14.19 13.42
C GLY A 541 -4.08 12.86 13.30
N LEU A 542 -4.53 11.90 14.10
CA LEU A 542 -3.92 10.58 14.26
C LEU A 542 -3.76 9.80 12.95
N GLY A 543 -4.73 9.93 12.05
CA GLY A 543 -4.76 9.15 10.80
C GLY A 543 -3.70 9.55 9.76
N LEU A 544 -2.97 10.66 9.97
CA LEU A 544 -1.90 11.11 9.07
C LEU A 544 -0.56 10.40 9.31
N ASN A 545 -0.41 9.66 10.41
CA ASN A 545 0.78 8.89 10.75
C ASN A 545 2.10 9.70 10.73
N VAL A 546 2.11 10.90 11.30
CA VAL A 546 3.30 11.76 11.34
C VAL A 546 4.33 11.20 12.32
N THR A 547 5.54 10.85 11.85
CA THR A 547 6.61 10.22 12.62
C THR A 547 7.98 10.91 12.47
N ASN A 548 8.11 11.84 11.52
CA ASN A 548 9.38 12.50 11.21
C ASN A 548 9.18 13.97 10.81
N PRO A 549 10.24 14.80 10.91
CA PRO A 549 10.14 16.23 10.62
C PRO A 549 9.85 16.55 9.16
N MET A 550 10.31 15.72 8.22
CA MET A 550 10.15 15.97 6.79
C MET A 550 8.68 15.76 6.36
N SER A 551 8.01 14.68 6.82
CA SER A 551 6.56 14.51 6.62
C SER A 551 5.76 15.61 7.29
N ALA A 552 6.16 16.01 8.50
CA ALA A 552 5.52 17.11 9.22
C ALA A 552 5.60 18.42 8.40
N ALA A 553 6.77 18.75 7.83
CA ALA A 553 6.96 19.92 6.98
C ALA A 553 6.08 19.87 5.70
N GLU A 554 5.92 18.70 5.08
CA GLU A 554 5.02 18.54 3.91
C GLU A 554 3.56 18.83 4.31
N TYR A 555 3.08 18.34 5.45
CA TYR A 555 1.73 18.66 5.92
C TYR A 555 1.57 20.17 6.26
N VAL A 556 2.61 20.82 6.80
CA VAL A 556 2.61 22.28 7.00
C VAL A 556 2.55 23.01 5.65
N CYS A 557 3.27 22.55 4.63
CA CYS A 557 3.17 23.08 3.27
C CYS A 557 1.77 22.90 2.66
N LEU A 558 1.05 21.86 3.04
CA LEU A 558 -0.35 21.64 2.66
C LEU A 558 -1.34 22.49 3.46
N GLY A 559 -0.87 23.25 4.47
CA GLY A 559 -1.66 24.19 5.26
C GLY A 559 -1.97 23.76 6.69
N ALA A 560 -1.34 22.70 7.21
CA ALA A 560 -1.52 22.29 8.59
C ALA A 560 -1.05 23.37 9.58
N ARG A 561 -1.88 23.65 10.59
CA ARG A 561 -1.63 24.63 11.67
C ARG A 561 -1.24 23.98 12.99
N GLY A 562 -1.17 22.68 13.03
CA GLY A 562 -0.72 21.83 14.13
C GLY A 562 -0.80 20.39 13.71
N LEU A 563 -0.02 19.48 14.34
CA LEU A 563 0.08 18.08 13.95
C LEU A 563 0.12 17.16 15.17
N LEU A 564 -0.65 16.07 15.14
CA LEU A 564 -0.55 15.01 16.14
C LEU A 564 0.51 14.00 15.69
N VAL A 565 1.52 13.78 16.53
CA VAL A 565 2.55 12.75 16.31
C VAL A 565 1.95 11.37 16.56
N GLN A 566 2.31 10.42 15.70
CA GLN A 566 1.79 9.07 15.73
C GLN A 566 2.22 8.31 17.00
N PRO A 567 1.31 7.62 17.73
CA PRO A 567 1.58 7.04 19.05
C PRO A 567 2.60 5.90 19.11
N GLU A 568 3.01 5.34 17.96
CA GLU A 568 4.11 4.37 17.91
C GLU A 568 5.50 5.04 18.01
N THR A 569 5.56 6.38 17.95
CA THR A 569 6.80 7.15 18.01
C THR A 569 7.28 7.28 19.45
N ALA A 570 8.49 6.81 19.75
CA ALA A 570 9.11 6.97 21.07
C ALA A 570 9.37 8.44 21.38
N LEU A 571 9.40 8.83 22.66
CA LEU A 571 9.65 10.22 23.09
C LEU A 571 10.96 10.77 22.52
N THR A 572 12.00 9.93 22.45
CA THR A 572 13.31 10.31 21.88
C THR A 572 13.24 10.69 20.41
N ALA A 573 12.47 9.94 19.61
CA ALA A 573 12.26 10.22 18.19
C ALA A 573 11.27 11.38 17.96
N MET A 574 10.32 11.55 18.88
CA MET A 574 9.30 12.62 18.83
C MET A 574 9.93 14.01 18.92
N ARG A 575 11.06 14.17 19.62
CA ARG A 575 11.80 15.44 19.75
C ARG A 575 12.11 16.09 18.41
N ALA A 576 12.47 15.29 17.42
CA ALA A 576 12.81 15.77 16.08
C ALA A 576 11.58 16.24 15.27
N VAL A 577 10.36 16.00 15.73
CA VAL A 577 9.13 16.42 15.01
C VAL A 577 8.72 17.82 15.47
N ALA A 578 9.51 18.82 15.08
CA ALA A 578 9.31 20.24 15.43
C ALA A 578 9.18 21.10 14.16
N PRO A 579 8.07 20.97 13.40
CA PRO A 579 7.90 21.64 12.11
C PRO A 579 7.77 23.15 12.25
N ARG A 580 8.17 23.87 11.18
CA ARG A 580 8.06 25.33 11.08
C ARG A 580 7.38 25.72 9.77
N GLN A 581 6.73 26.87 9.76
CA GLN A 581 6.28 27.54 8.54
C GLN A 581 7.48 28.08 7.74
N LYS A 582 7.25 28.49 6.51
CA LYS A 582 8.29 29.06 5.63
C LYS A 582 8.95 30.32 6.21
N ASP A 583 8.22 31.08 7.04
CA ASP A 583 8.71 32.27 7.72
C ASP A 583 9.47 31.96 9.03
N GLY A 584 9.67 30.67 9.34
CA GLY A 584 10.34 30.22 10.56
C GLY A 584 9.42 30.08 11.78
N THR A 585 8.15 30.46 11.70
CA THR A 585 7.19 30.34 12.80
C THR A 585 6.99 28.86 13.18
N PRO A 586 7.15 28.45 14.46
CA PRO A 586 6.88 27.10 14.90
C PRO A 586 5.43 26.70 14.66
N VAL A 587 5.21 25.45 14.24
CA VAL A 587 3.88 24.85 14.12
C VAL A 587 3.70 23.85 15.27
N PRO A 588 2.69 24.03 16.14
CA PRO A 588 2.55 23.21 17.32
C PRO A 588 2.35 21.73 17.00
N THR A 589 3.00 20.90 17.79
CA THR A 589 2.82 19.44 17.76
C THR A 589 2.07 18.96 18.98
N ALA A 590 1.40 17.82 18.84
CA ALA A 590 0.61 17.20 19.88
C ALA A 590 0.95 15.71 20.00
N ALA A 591 0.79 15.14 21.20
CA ALA A 591 0.84 13.70 21.42
C ALA A 591 -0.24 13.27 22.41
N LEU A 592 -0.66 12.02 22.34
CA LEU A 592 -1.63 11.47 23.28
C LEU A 592 -1.01 11.30 24.67
N CYS A 593 -1.62 11.87 25.70
CA CYS A 593 -1.20 11.67 27.10
C CYS A 593 -2.16 10.78 27.89
N TYR A 594 -3.38 10.61 27.38
CA TYR A 594 -4.40 9.71 27.96
C TYR A 594 -5.32 9.17 26.88
N GLY A 595 -5.80 7.94 27.11
CA GLY A 595 -6.95 7.36 26.42
C GLY A 595 -6.73 5.94 25.92
N HIS A 596 -7.81 5.27 25.61
CA HIS A 596 -7.77 3.96 24.97
C HIS A 596 -7.32 4.11 23.51
N LEU A 597 -6.13 3.58 23.19
CA LEU A 597 -5.55 3.69 21.84
C LEU A 597 -6.40 2.95 20.80
N PRO A 598 -6.72 3.57 19.66
CA PRO A 598 -7.46 2.93 18.57
C PRO A 598 -6.55 2.02 17.76
N LEU A 599 -6.46 0.75 18.17
CA LEU A 599 -5.53 -0.24 17.59
C LEU A 599 -5.84 -0.63 16.15
N MET A 600 -7.12 -0.63 15.75
CA MET A 600 -7.55 -0.96 14.39
C MET A 600 -8.74 -0.10 13.98
N LEU A 601 -8.73 0.33 12.72
CA LEU A 601 -9.87 0.95 12.05
C LEU A 601 -10.35 0.02 10.94
N THR A 602 -11.59 -0.52 11.05
CA THR A 602 -12.06 -1.57 10.15
C THR A 602 -13.38 -1.22 9.48
N ARG A 603 -13.52 -1.53 8.19
CA ARG A 603 -14.82 -1.47 7.49
C ARG A 603 -15.63 -2.74 7.74
N ALA A 604 -15.01 -3.91 7.79
CA ALA A 604 -15.64 -5.14 8.25
C ALA A 604 -15.91 -5.08 9.75
N CYS A 605 -17.05 -5.62 10.18
CA CYS A 605 -17.40 -5.63 11.60
C CYS A 605 -16.89 -6.90 12.29
N PRO A 606 -15.97 -6.81 13.28
CA PRO A 606 -15.44 -7.96 13.99
C PRO A 606 -16.53 -8.85 14.61
N LEU A 607 -17.69 -8.26 14.95
CA LEU A 607 -18.79 -8.97 15.57
C LEU A 607 -19.69 -9.69 14.55
N ARG A 608 -19.54 -9.44 13.24
CA ARG A 608 -20.33 -10.08 12.17
C ARG A 608 -19.90 -11.52 11.86
N ASN A 609 -18.76 -11.95 12.33
CA ASN A 609 -18.36 -13.35 12.17
C ASN A 609 -19.41 -14.34 12.72
N VAL A 610 -20.14 -13.92 13.73
CA VAL A 610 -21.17 -14.74 14.40
C VAL A 610 -22.56 -14.09 14.41
N ARG A 611 -22.71 -12.84 13.97
CA ARG A 611 -24.00 -12.15 13.82
C ARG A 611 -24.42 -12.07 12.36
N THR A 612 -25.68 -12.27 12.09
CA THR A 612 -26.24 -12.23 10.72
C THR A 612 -26.66 -10.82 10.31
N SER A 613 -27.00 -9.93 11.26
CA SER A 613 -27.49 -8.58 10.96
C SER A 613 -27.03 -7.55 11.99
N CYS A 614 -27.23 -6.26 11.71
CA CYS A 614 -27.08 -5.16 12.67
C CYS A 614 -28.37 -4.91 13.49
N ALA A 615 -29.43 -5.66 13.26
CA ALA A 615 -30.69 -5.52 14.04
C ALA A 615 -30.39 -5.76 15.52
N GLY A 616 -30.85 -4.84 16.37
CA GLY A 616 -30.64 -4.88 17.83
C GLY A 616 -29.17 -4.69 18.26
N CYS A 617 -28.28 -4.20 17.36
CA CYS A 617 -26.90 -3.88 17.72
C CYS A 617 -26.82 -2.55 18.46
N THR A 618 -26.13 -2.52 19.60
CA THR A 618 -25.92 -1.31 20.41
C THR A 618 -24.73 -0.46 19.90
N HIS A 619 -24.11 -0.80 18.78
CA HIS A 619 -22.88 -0.19 18.24
C HIS A 619 -21.66 -0.32 19.16
N LYS A 620 -21.77 -1.11 20.20
CA LYS A 620 -20.75 -1.37 21.21
C LYS A 620 -20.55 -2.88 21.33
N GLY A 621 -19.32 -3.29 21.61
CA GLY A 621 -18.97 -4.68 21.85
C GLY A 621 -17.55 -4.82 22.35
N LYS A 622 -17.10 -6.04 22.54
CA LYS A 622 -15.73 -6.34 22.93
C LYS A 622 -15.28 -7.69 22.39
N LEU A 623 -13.98 -7.80 22.18
CA LEU A 623 -13.28 -9.04 21.87
C LEU A 623 -12.40 -9.37 23.06
N ARG A 624 -12.45 -10.62 23.55
CA ARG A 624 -11.59 -11.10 24.64
C ARG A 624 -10.52 -12.02 24.08
N ASP A 625 -9.25 -11.70 24.38
CA ASP A 625 -8.13 -12.52 23.96
C ASP A 625 -7.89 -13.72 24.91
N ARG A 626 -6.94 -14.59 24.56
CA ARG A 626 -6.53 -15.76 25.34
C ARG A 626 -5.95 -15.44 26.73
N LYS A 627 -5.61 -14.17 26.99
CA LYS A 627 -5.14 -13.69 28.30
C LYS A 627 -6.26 -13.10 29.14
N GLY A 628 -7.50 -13.19 28.68
CA GLY A 628 -8.67 -12.62 29.36
C GLY A 628 -8.82 -11.10 29.22
N ARG A 629 -8.04 -10.43 28.33
CA ARG A 629 -8.12 -9.00 28.07
C ARG A 629 -9.28 -8.67 27.16
N ASP A 630 -10.10 -7.71 27.54
CA ASP A 630 -11.23 -7.22 26.75
C ASP A 630 -10.83 -6.03 25.90
N PHE A 631 -10.87 -6.19 24.58
CA PHE A 631 -10.64 -5.13 23.58
C PHE A 631 -11.99 -4.51 23.21
N PRO A 632 -12.28 -3.29 23.64
CA PRO A 632 -13.53 -2.62 23.30
C PRO A 632 -13.66 -2.38 21.79
N VAL A 633 -14.87 -2.58 21.27
CA VAL A 633 -15.20 -2.29 19.86
C VAL A 633 -16.29 -1.23 19.83
N ARG A 634 -16.09 -0.18 19.03
CA ARG A 634 -17.10 0.87 18.78
C ARG A 634 -17.37 0.96 17.29
N CYS A 635 -18.63 1.16 16.94
CA CYS A 635 -19.07 1.35 15.57
C CYS A 635 -19.60 2.78 15.41
N SER A 636 -19.11 3.52 14.38
CA SER A 636 -19.53 4.90 14.12
C SER A 636 -20.96 5.00 13.58
N ALA A 637 -21.39 3.98 12.79
CA ALA A 637 -22.72 3.89 12.22
C ALA A 637 -23.02 2.44 11.80
N PRO A 638 -24.32 2.03 11.69
CA PRO A 638 -24.68 0.72 11.14
C PRO A 638 -24.36 0.61 9.65
N GLY A 639 -24.30 -0.61 9.15
CA GLY A 639 -24.12 -0.89 7.72
C GLY A 639 -22.68 -0.80 7.21
N SER A 640 -22.54 -0.72 5.89
CA SER A 640 -21.25 -0.77 5.18
C SER A 640 -20.49 0.56 5.20
N ALA A 641 -21.18 1.69 5.37
CA ALA A 641 -20.55 3.02 5.47
C ALA A 641 -19.90 3.27 6.85
N GLY A 642 -20.39 2.62 7.91
CA GLY A 642 -19.85 2.77 9.27
C GLY A 642 -18.48 2.12 9.41
N MET A 643 -17.61 2.75 10.20
CA MET A 643 -16.31 2.22 10.58
C MET A 643 -16.38 1.64 12.01
N ARG A 644 -15.52 0.67 12.28
CA ARG A 644 -15.36 0.05 13.60
C ARG A 644 -13.95 0.29 14.08
N THR A 645 -13.84 0.71 15.33
CA THR A 645 -12.55 0.87 16.00
C THR A 645 -12.42 -0.18 17.08
N VAL A 646 -11.33 -0.93 17.04
CA VAL A 646 -10.93 -1.83 18.13
C VAL A 646 -9.94 -1.06 18.99
N PHE A 647 -10.25 -0.92 20.27
CA PHE A 647 -9.46 -0.16 21.22
C PHE A 647 -8.57 -1.06 22.09
N ASN A 648 -7.47 -0.49 22.59
CA ASN A 648 -6.63 -1.14 23.58
C ASN A 648 -7.42 -1.41 24.87
N PRO A 649 -7.21 -2.55 25.56
CA PRO A 649 -7.94 -2.90 26.78
C PRO A 649 -7.70 -1.94 27.93
N VAL A 650 -6.52 -1.34 28.03
CA VAL A 650 -6.15 -0.36 29.07
C VAL A 650 -5.80 0.98 28.44
N PRO A 651 -6.06 2.10 29.12
CA PRO A 651 -5.68 3.41 28.58
C PRO A 651 -4.17 3.62 28.58
N LEU A 652 -3.69 4.41 27.61
CA LEU A 652 -2.42 5.10 27.72
C LEU A 652 -2.52 6.13 28.83
N TYR A 653 -1.47 6.32 29.63
CA TYR A 653 -1.38 7.41 30.61
C TYR A 653 0.03 7.96 30.72
N MET A 654 0.14 9.29 30.63
CA MET A 654 1.38 10.05 30.77
C MET A 654 1.23 11.25 31.73
N GLY A 655 0.10 11.32 32.47
CA GLY A 655 -0.21 12.49 33.28
C GLY A 655 0.82 12.85 34.36
N ASP A 656 1.44 11.83 34.98
CA ASP A 656 2.53 11.98 35.96
C ASP A 656 3.90 12.22 35.31
N ARG A 657 4.00 12.29 33.99
CA ARG A 657 5.23 12.43 33.20
C ARG A 657 5.09 13.41 32.04
N LEU A 658 4.18 14.39 32.17
CA LEU A 658 3.93 15.37 31.10
C LEU A 658 5.20 16.15 30.73
N THR A 659 6.09 16.44 31.69
CA THR A 659 7.37 17.12 31.45
C THR A 659 8.36 16.36 30.59
N GLU A 660 8.15 15.03 30.40
CA GLU A 660 8.99 14.20 29.53
C GLU A 660 8.50 14.21 28.05
N MET A 661 7.28 14.73 27.79
CA MET A 661 6.68 14.77 26.47
C MET A 661 7.21 15.96 25.66
N PRO A 662 7.98 15.74 24.58
CA PRO A 662 8.56 16.80 23.76
C PRO A 662 7.56 17.31 22.72
N VAL A 663 6.47 17.92 23.16
CA VAL A 663 5.39 18.45 22.33
C VAL A 663 4.78 19.69 22.97
N ASP A 664 4.10 20.52 22.17
CA ASP A 664 3.41 21.72 22.65
C ASP A 664 2.07 21.39 23.32
N LEU A 665 1.42 20.31 22.88
CA LEU A 665 0.09 19.92 23.34
C LEU A 665 0.07 18.43 23.76
N ALA A 666 -0.42 18.17 24.98
CA ALA A 666 -0.75 16.82 25.43
C ALA A 666 -2.26 16.59 25.32
N VAL A 667 -2.68 15.58 24.56
CA VAL A 667 -4.08 15.31 24.25
C VAL A 667 -4.62 14.16 25.08
N ALA A 668 -5.65 14.42 25.90
CA ALA A 668 -6.43 13.41 26.57
C ALA A 668 -7.61 12.97 25.68
N ALA A 669 -7.62 11.70 25.23
CA ALA A 669 -8.61 11.18 24.30
C ALA A 669 -9.69 10.34 25.02
N PHE A 670 -10.80 10.96 25.37
CA PHE A 670 -11.94 10.32 25.99
C PHE A 670 -12.86 9.69 24.91
N THR A 671 -12.89 8.37 24.85
CA THR A 671 -13.62 7.58 23.83
C THR A 671 -14.61 6.60 24.42
N LEU A 672 -14.32 6.05 25.59
CA LEU A 672 -15.09 5.01 26.26
C LEU A 672 -15.67 5.48 27.59
N GLU A 673 -15.09 6.52 28.16
CA GLU A 673 -15.35 7.01 29.52
C GLU A 673 -16.70 7.74 29.60
N PRO A 674 -17.47 7.54 30.69
CA PRO A 674 -18.59 8.41 31.02
C PRO A 674 -18.09 9.77 31.56
N ALA A 675 -19.00 10.74 31.66
CA ALA A 675 -18.67 12.12 31.98
C ALA A 675 -17.97 12.29 33.36
N ASP A 676 -18.42 11.55 34.38
CA ASP A 676 -17.84 11.55 35.72
C ASP A 676 -16.38 11.08 35.73
N ARG A 677 -16.07 10.03 34.95
CA ARG A 677 -14.68 9.56 34.78
C ARG A 677 -13.82 10.55 34.03
N VAL A 678 -14.36 11.35 33.13
CA VAL A 678 -13.64 12.44 32.42
C VAL A 678 -13.08 13.44 33.41
N GLU A 679 -13.89 13.93 34.36
CA GLU A 679 -13.46 14.93 35.35
C GLU A 679 -12.37 14.38 36.29
N GLU A 680 -12.53 13.14 36.73
CA GLU A 680 -11.54 12.45 37.56
C GLU A 680 -10.16 12.39 36.85
N VAL A 681 -10.14 11.94 35.60
CA VAL A 681 -8.91 11.85 34.82
C VAL A 681 -8.30 13.22 34.55
N LEU A 682 -9.11 14.22 34.21
CA LEU A 682 -8.63 15.59 34.02
C LEU A 682 -8.04 16.16 35.32
N THR A 683 -8.60 15.86 36.49
CA THR A 683 -8.05 16.24 37.78
C THR A 683 -6.62 15.69 37.98
N HIS A 684 -6.44 14.39 37.70
CA HIS A 684 -5.12 13.74 37.76
C HIS A 684 -4.12 14.38 36.76
N LEU A 685 -4.55 14.68 35.53
CA LEU A 685 -3.71 15.32 34.51
C LEU A 685 -3.29 16.74 34.91
N PHE A 686 -4.22 17.56 35.42
CA PHE A 686 -3.93 18.93 35.84
C PHE A 686 -2.97 19.00 37.04
N HIS A 687 -3.00 18.01 37.92
CA HIS A 687 -2.15 17.92 39.09
C HIS A 687 -0.94 16.99 38.92
N GLN A 688 -0.72 16.45 37.72
CA GLN A 688 0.34 15.51 37.39
C GLN A 688 0.43 14.32 38.36
N GLN A 689 -0.75 13.82 38.76
CA GLN A 689 -0.85 12.70 39.69
C GLN A 689 -0.72 11.34 39.00
N PRO A 690 -0.25 10.28 39.67
CA PRO A 690 -0.29 8.94 39.18
C PRO A 690 -1.72 8.51 38.79
N PHE A 691 -1.85 7.65 37.80
CA PHE A 691 -3.15 7.09 37.40
C PHE A 691 -3.63 6.06 38.40
N ASP A 692 -4.89 6.14 38.76
CA ASP A 692 -5.53 5.15 39.62
C ASP A 692 -6.17 4.05 38.75
N GLY A 693 -5.49 2.90 38.69
CA GLY A 693 -5.93 1.75 37.89
C GLY A 693 -4.85 1.22 36.93
N GLU A 694 -5.25 0.24 36.11
CA GLU A 694 -4.35 -0.38 35.13
C GLU A 694 -4.22 0.53 33.89
N PHE A 695 -2.97 0.77 33.47
CA PHE A 695 -2.65 1.61 32.30
C PHE A 695 -1.41 1.13 31.58
N THR A 696 -1.09 1.74 30.45
CA THR A 696 0.14 1.52 29.68
C THR A 696 0.84 2.84 29.38
N ARG A 697 2.17 2.82 29.22
CA ARG A 697 2.96 3.93 28.63
C ARG A 697 3.05 3.83 27.11
N GLY A 698 2.38 2.85 26.52
CA GLY A 698 2.45 2.59 25.09
C GLY A 698 3.85 2.21 24.64
N LEU A 699 4.31 2.86 23.56
CA LEU A 699 5.66 2.70 22.99
C LEU A 699 6.57 3.90 23.26
N TYR A 700 6.18 4.83 24.13
CA TYR A 700 6.91 6.07 24.37
C TYR A 700 8.32 5.88 24.95
N TYR A 701 8.56 4.78 25.66
CA TYR A 701 9.87 4.44 26.24
C TYR A 701 10.57 3.29 25.52
N THR A 702 10.14 2.91 24.33
CA THR A 702 10.82 1.88 23.55
C THR A 702 12.02 2.48 22.81
N ASN A 703 13.12 1.72 22.72
CA ASN A 703 14.20 2.02 21.80
C ASN A 703 13.79 1.47 20.41
N ASN A 704 13.20 2.31 19.58
CA ASN A 704 12.84 1.96 18.21
C ASN A 704 13.92 2.41 17.25
#